data_3c36f434905d8fb310ef78b602fd64ff
#
_entry.id   3c36f434905d8fb310ef78b602fd64ff
#
_cell.length_a   1.000
_cell.length_b   1.000
_cell.length_c   1.000
_cell.angle_alpha   90.00
_cell.angle_beta   90.00
_cell.angle_gamma   90.00
#
_symmetry.space_group_name_H-M   'P 1'
#
loop_
_entity.id
_entity.type
_entity.pdbx_description
1 polymer ?
#
loop_
_entity_poly.entity_id
_entity_poly.type
_entity_poly.pdbx_seq_one_letter_code
_entity_poly.pdbx_strand_id
1 'polypeptide(L)'
;TAEETATTSKKGLSKAAALTAGLKAVTGLGSAKENAAEEEEYVEEEEYEEEAEPVTRELEIEEEVHSLRNDEAHEETPEPNVQIPRKKDMRAQLDDAVQDTSDDLSDYHLPSLELLESSDGFDYDEQEAEARRKAILLQDTICNFGCNVRVTDIQLGPVIAQYEIELEAGLRLNKISALADDLAIALRVPSVRVVAPIPGKNTVGIEVPNEIRQVVRLRDVIEQSDSRVHKMNIPVFLGQDVSGAPMPVDLAKMPHLLIAGRTGTGKSVCLNAIIVSILMCCKPDEVRMLMIDPKMVELSGYGRLPHLMHPVITDMKKAEAILGWAVDKMEERYSLLAKAGVRHINSYNDLGREEVLRRLEVDEEDGGSDVPDKLPFIVIIADEMADLMMTAGKDVEQHIIRLAQKSRAVGIHLILATQKPTVDVITGLIKSNLPARLSFQVASKTDSRVVLDENGADKLLGNGDMLFLWPGTSTLIRGQGTYLSDAEIDRVCDHCSSGGEQRFIGELMNLKVDADGESSGGELNVENLRKKDELYESAIEVVVREGRGSLSLIQRCLGIGYGRAARLVDYMAEDGIVGQYNGSKSREVLLTMAQWQQMQGLPVDGEEAEEDSVATASAETAEQYEEYEEEYEDDGEYEDVDD
;
A
#
# COMPACT_ATOMS: atom_id res chain seq x y z
N THR A 1 -56.64 -21.45 -22.96
CA THR A 1 -57.06 -21.26 -24.33
C THR A 1 -56.00 -20.31 -24.93
N ALA A 2 -55.08 -20.85 -25.60
CA ALA A 2 -55.08 -21.17 -27.02
C ALA A 2 -54.69 -19.93 -27.80
N GLU A 3 -53.56 -20.09 -28.35
CA GLU A 3 -53.22 -20.36 -29.77
C GLU A 3 -52.88 -19.08 -30.51
N GLU A 4 -51.77 -19.13 -31.02
CA GLU A 4 -51.24 -19.40 -32.38
C GLU A 4 -51.02 -18.07 -33.15
N THR A 5 -50.04 -17.82 -33.90
CA THR A 5 -49.13 -18.50 -34.81
C THR A 5 -48.16 -17.44 -35.31
N ALA A 6 -46.95 -17.73 -35.38
CA ALA A 6 -46.13 -18.16 -36.52
C ALA A 6 -46.18 -17.25 -37.76
N THR A 7 -45.09 -16.82 -38.22
CA THR A 7 -44.36 -17.14 -39.44
C THR A 7 -43.59 -15.97 -40.06
N THR A 8 -42.31 -16.24 -40.22
CA THR A 8 -41.45 -16.10 -41.41
C THR A 8 -41.26 -14.70 -42.00
N SER A 9 -40.08 -14.25 -42.40
CA SER A 9 -39.08 -14.84 -43.27
C SER A 9 -37.90 -13.86 -43.46
N LYS A 10 -36.72 -14.35 -43.30
CA LYS A 10 -35.57 -14.42 -44.20
C LYS A 10 -35.21 -13.21 -45.12
N LYS A 11 -33.88 -13.04 -45.13
CA LYS A 11 -32.95 -12.53 -46.17
C LYS A 11 -32.48 -11.10 -45.94
N GLY A 12 -31.21 -10.83 -46.05
CA GLY A 12 -29.98 -11.44 -46.55
C GLY A 12 -28.82 -10.56 -46.16
N LEU A 13 -27.81 -11.13 -45.72
CA LEU A 13 -26.57 -11.48 -46.41
C LEU A 13 -25.88 -10.36 -47.20
N SER A 14 -24.65 -10.10 -46.74
CA SER A 14 -23.40 -9.91 -47.48
C SER A 14 -23.09 -8.47 -47.91
N LYS A 15 -21.91 -7.99 -47.64
CA LYS A 15 -20.52 -8.22 -48.06
C LYS A 15 -19.69 -7.23 -47.28
N ALA A 16 -18.77 -7.55 -46.48
CA ALA A 16 -17.42 -8.09 -46.75
C ALA A 16 -16.62 -7.30 -47.81
N ALA A 17 -15.49 -6.88 -47.29
CA ALA A 17 -14.17 -6.85 -47.89
C ALA A 17 -13.76 -5.72 -48.84
N ALA A 18 -12.66 -5.15 -48.44
CA ALA A 18 -11.48 -4.82 -49.21
C ALA A 18 -11.57 -3.62 -50.19
N LEU A 19 -10.68 -2.71 -49.92
CA LEU A 19 -9.74 -2.30 -50.96
C LEU A 19 -8.52 -1.63 -50.31
N THR A 20 -7.49 -2.39 -50.31
CA THR A 20 -6.09 -2.02 -50.31
C THR A 20 -5.71 -1.34 -51.62
N ALA A 21 -4.66 -0.57 -51.55
CA ALA A 21 -3.66 -0.33 -52.58
C ALA A 21 -3.69 0.95 -53.38
N GLY A 22 -2.59 1.57 -53.34
CA GLY A 22 -1.87 2.12 -54.47
C GLY A 22 -1.77 3.66 -54.44
N LEU A 23 -0.68 4.29 -54.56
CA LEU A 23 0.52 4.23 -55.36
C LEU A 23 1.51 5.25 -54.76
N LYS A 24 2.67 4.95 -54.42
CA LYS A 24 3.96 4.96 -55.11
C LYS A 24 4.22 6.13 -56.05
N ALA A 25 5.34 6.76 -55.72
CA ALA A 25 6.44 7.29 -56.53
C ALA A 25 6.24 8.77 -56.94
N VAL A 26 7.28 9.59 -56.82
CA VAL A 26 8.49 9.60 -57.68
C VAL A 26 9.50 10.59 -57.10
N THR A 27 10.72 10.14 -56.88
CA THR A 27 12.05 10.67 -57.16
C THR A 27 12.39 12.09 -56.70
N GLY A 28 13.54 12.41 -56.26
CA GLY A 28 14.86 11.81 -56.34
C GLY A 28 15.96 12.75 -55.87
N LEU A 29 17.06 12.14 -55.52
CA LEU A 29 18.45 12.61 -55.60
C LEU A 29 18.90 13.90 -54.89
N GLY A 30 19.94 13.73 -54.07
CA GLY A 30 21.00 14.70 -53.89
C GLY A 30 21.81 14.52 -52.64
N SER A 31 22.88 13.78 -52.75
CA SER A 31 23.99 13.63 -51.81
C SER A 31 24.71 14.94 -51.52
N ALA A 32 25.21 15.16 -50.31
CA ALA A 32 26.63 15.41 -50.07
C ALA A 32 26.90 15.56 -48.57
N LYS A 33 27.97 14.95 -48.15
CA LYS A 33 28.72 15.14 -46.91
C LYS A 33 29.24 16.56 -46.83
N GLU A 34 29.34 17.13 -45.61
CA GLU A 34 30.65 17.63 -45.13
C GLU A 34 30.54 18.09 -43.69
N ASN A 35 31.61 17.84 -42.97
CA ASN A 35 31.96 18.21 -41.61
C ASN A 35 32.05 19.73 -41.43
N ALA A 36 31.68 20.25 -40.26
CA ALA A 36 32.44 21.29 -39.62
C ALA A 36 32.15 21.30 -38.10
N ALA A 37 33.20 21.25 -37.34
CA ALA A 37 33.26 21.60 -35.92
C ALA A 37 33.30 23.13 -35.80
N GLU A 38 32.63 23.69 -34.84
CA GLU A 38 32.84 25.03 -34.30
C GLU A 38 32.31 25.02 -32.86
N GLU A 39 33.19 25.02 -31.91
CA GLU A 39 33.71 26.17 -31.13
C GLU A 39 32.69 26.70 -30.12
N GLU A 40 32.95 26.34 -28.84
CA GLU A 40 32.32 26.89 -27.63
C GLU A 40 32.85 28.32 -27.42
N GLU A 41 31.95 29.28 -27.44
CA GLU A 41 32.23 30.67 -27.05
C GLU A 41 31.68 30.89 -25.63
N TYR A 42 32.61 30.97 -24.67
CA TYR A 42 32.35 31.43 -23.29
C TYR A 42 32.07 32.91 -23.30
N VAL A 43 30.90 33.31 -22.80
CA VAL A 43 30.60 34.69 -22.46
C VAL A 43 30.69 34.85 -20.94
N GLU A 44 31.64 35.65 -20.49
CA GLU A 44 31.82 36.10 -19.13
C GLU A 44 30.64 37.03 -18.76
N GLU A 45 29.89 36.70 -17.68
CA GLU A 45 28.95 37.62 -17.04
C GLU A 45 29.70 38.50 -16.05
N GLU A 46 29.75 39.78 -16.31
CA GLU A 46 30.20 40.80 -15.36
C GLU A 46 29.13 41.04 -14.30
N GLU A 47 29.51 40.87 -13.03
CA GLU A 47 28.77 41.26 -11.85
C GLU A 47 28.64 42.80 -11.79
N TYR A 48 27.41 43.32 -11.79
CA TYR A 48 27.11 44.66 -11.30
C TYR A 48 26.33 44.57 -9.99
N GLU A 49 27.02 44.80 -8.89
CA GLU A 49 26.42 45.14 -7.61
C GLU A 49 25.79 46.55 -7.72
N GLU A 50 24.47 46.65 -7.63
CA GLU A 50 23.77 47.89 -7.40
C GLU A 50 22.97 47.82 -6.10
N GLU A 51 23.49 48.47 -5.07
CA GLU A 51 22.82 48.69 -3.80
C GLU A 51 21.56 49.54 -4.02
N ALA A 52 20.37 49.01 -3.80
CA ALA A 52 19.12 49.75 -3.76
C ALA A 52 18.55 49.78 -2.34
N GLU A 53 18.55 50.92 -1.73
CA GLU A 53 17.87 51.22 -0.47
C GLU A 53 16.34 50.96 -0.58
N PRO A 54 15.67 50.53 0.49
CA PRO A 54 14.23 50.28 0.46
C PRO A 54 13.46 51.57 0.55
N VAL A 55 12.83 51.99 -0.52
CA VAL A 55 11.83 53.06 -0.51
C VAL A 55 10.52 52.49 0.03
N THR A 56 10.26 52.75 1.30
CA THR A 56 8.94 52.64 1.91
C THR A 56 8.00 53.68 1.28
N ARG A 57 7.13 53.22 0.40
CA ARG A 57 5.92 53.96 0.01
C ARG A 57 4.73 53.24 0.63
N GLU A 58 4.31 53.71 1.77
CA GLU A 58 2.95 53.53 2.25
C GLU A 58 2.02 54.27 1.27
N LEU A 59 1.27 53.52 0.50
CA LEU A 59 0.19 54.07 -0.32
C LEU A 59 -1.05 54.16 0.56
N GLU A 60 -1.39 55.38 0.94
CA GLU A 60 -2.71 55.78 1.41
C GLU A 60 -3.75 55.44 0.31
N ILE A 61 -4.44 54.32 0.46
CA ILE A 61 -5.54 53.89 -0.43
C ILE A 61 -6.88 53.90 0.35
N GLU A 62 -6.99 54.68 1.43
CA GLU A 62 -8.25 54.72 2.19
C GLU A 62 -9.24 55.81 1.76
N GLU A 63 -8.91 56.74 0.89
CA GLU A 63 -9.83 57.87 0.59
C GLU A 63 -10.45 57.87 -0.83
N GLU A 64 -10.03 57.06 -1.79
CA GLU A 64 -10.62 57.08 -3.15
C GLU A 64 -11.76 56.11 -3.41
N VAL A 65 -12.06 55.16 -2.49
CA VAL A 65 -13.16 54.20 -2.68
C VAL A 65 -14.52 54.77 -2.28
N HIS A 66 -14.55 55.93 -1.61
CA HIS A 66 -15.81 56.49 -1.09
C HIS A 66 -16.50 57.50 -2.03
N SER A 67 -15.90 57.89 -3.16
CA SER A 67 -16.46 58.98 -4.00
C SER A 67 -17.14 58.50 -5.30
N LEU A 68 -17.22 57.20 -5.57
CA LEU A 68 -17.88 56.64 -6.77
C LEU A 68 -19.17 55.84 -6.46
N ARG A 69 -19.76 56.06 -5.30
CA ARG A 69 -21.07 55.47 -4.96
C ARG A 69 -22.13 56.58 -4.86
N ASN A 70 -22.65 56.99 -5.98
CA ASN A 70 -24.03 57.52 -6.04
C ASN A 70 -24.62 57.26 -7.40
N ASP A 71 -25.83 56.70 -7.35
CA ASP A 71 -26.83 56.56 -8.39
C ASP A 71 -26.70 55.35 -9.34
N GLU A 72 -26.94 54.16 -8.78
CA GLU A 72 -27.81 53.16 -9.46
C GLU A 72 -28.39 52.26 -8.37
N ALA A 73 -29.70 52.00 -8.44
CA ALA A 73 -30.43 51.18 -7.50
C ALA A 73 -29.89 49.76 -7.51
N HIS A 74 -29.05 49.41 -6.51
CA HIS A 74 -28.61 48.05 -6.30
C HIS A 74 -29.73 47.25 -5.62
N GLU A 75 -30.26 46.25 -6.30
CA GLU A 75 -30.92 45.12 -5.64
C GLU A 75 -29.94 44.59 -4.60
N GLU A 76 -30.32 44.57 -3.33
CA GLU A 76 -29.52 44.00 -2.25
C GLU A 76 -29.28 42.52 -2.52
N THR A 77 -28.08 42.18 -2.98
CA THR A 77 -27.66 40.79 -3.07
C THR A 77 -27.49 40.29 -1.64
N PRO A 78 -28.15 39.18 -1.24
CA PRO A 78 -28.00 38.67 0.11
C PRO A 78 -26.52 38.31 0.35
N GLU A 79 -26.02 38.71 1.52
CA GLU A 79 -24.65 38.35 1.95
C GLU A 79 -24.47 36.82 1.99
N PRO A 80 -23.29 36.29 1.61
CA PRO A 80 -23.01 34.87 1.68
C PRO A 80 -23.10 34.36 3.12
N ASN A 81 -23.74 33.22 3.31
CA ASN A 81 -23.86 32.55 4.61
C ASN A 81 -22.52 31.89 4.99
N VAL A 82 -22.04 32.14 6.20
CA VAL A 82 -20.79 31.54 6.71
C VAL A 82 -21.12 30.39 7.66
N GLN A 83 -20.70 29.16 7.28
CA GLN A 83 -20.84 27.98 8.11
C GLN A 83 -19.57 27.76 8.95
N ILE A 84 -19.70 27.89 10.26
CA ILE A 84 -18.62 27.68 11.23
C ILE A 84 -18.86 26.36 11.95
N PRO A 85 -17.84 25.46 12.06
CA PRO A 85 -17.98 24.22 12.81
C PRO A 85 -18.21 24.50 14.30
N ARG A 86 -19.37 24.08 14.83
CA ARG A 86 -19.67 24.23 16.26
C ARG A 86 -19.17 23.03 17.03
N LYS A 87 -18.33 23.24 18.04
CA LYS A 87 -17.92 22.21 19.00
C LYS A 87 -19.16 21.67 19.72
N LYS A 88 -19.41 20.37 19.62
CA LYS A 88 -20.39 19.68 20.47
C LYS A 88 -19.65 19.12 21.69
N ASP A 89 -19.99 19.61 22.86
CA ASP A 89 -19.54 19.01 24.13
C ASP A 89 -20.20 17.66 24.32
N MET A 90 -19.46 16.59 24.14
CA MET A 90 -19.90 15.21 24.38
C MET A 90 -19.06 14.49 25.43
N ARG A 91 -18.55 15.23 26.43
CA ARG A 91 -17.72 14.69 27.51
C ARG A 91 -18.36 13.62 28.40
N ALA A 92 -19.69 13.49 28.43
CA ALA A 92 -20.39 12.67 29.42
C ALA A 92 -20.77 11.24 28.99
N GLN A 93 -20.46 10.81 27.76
CA GLN A 93 -20.88 9.50 27.23
C GLN A 93 -19.73 8.51 26.93
N LEU A 94 -18.47 8.93 27.11
CA LEU A 94 -17.31 8.08 26.85
C LEU A 94 -16.92 7.19 28.04
N ASP A 95 -17.29 7.59 29.27
CA ASP A 95 -16.87 6.87 30.48
C ASP A 95 -17.76 5.66 30.88
N ASP A 96 -18.96 5.52 30.29
CA ASP A 96 -19.96 4.49 30.70
C ASP A 96 -19.95 3.19 29.85
N ALA A 97 -19.10 3.08 28.81
CA ALA A 97 -19.14 1.95 27.87
C ALA A 97 -18.03 0.89 28.06
N VAL A 98 -17.28 0.94 29.14
CA VAL A 98 -16.22 -0.07 29.42
C VAL A 98 -16.66 -0.95 30.57
N GLN A 99 -17.45 -1.98 30.26
CA GLN A 99 -17.58 -3.15 31.15
C GLN A 99 -17.72 -4.44 30.32
N ASP A 100 -16.77 -5.33 30.64
CA ASP A 100 -16.77 -6.79 30.51
C ASP A 100 -16.53 -7.45 29.13
N THR A 101 -15.38 -8.12 28.98
CA THR A 101 -15.24 -9.59 29.05
C THR A 101 -13.88 -10.09 28.56
N SER A 102 -13.21 -10.88 29.38
CA SER A 102 -12.32 -12.04 29.12
C SER A 102 -10.97 -12.06 29.88
N ASP A 103 -10.70 -13.18 30.48
CA ASP A 103 -9.93 -13.46 31.68
C ASP A 103 -8.39 -13.35 31.62
N ASP A 104 -7.73 -12.92 30.53
CA ASP A 104 -6.25 -12.90 30.51
C ASP A 104 -5.64 -11.49 30.24
N LEU A 105 -6.47 -10.53 29.89
CA LEU A 105 -6.12 -9.10 29.78
C LEU A 105 -7.07 -8.23 30.61
N SER A 106 -7.62 -8.76 31.70
CA SER A 106 -8.54 -8.06 32.60
C SER A 106 -7.92 -6.77 33.18
N ASP A 107 -6.61 -6.69 33.24
CA ASP A 107 -5.87 -5.53 33.77
C ASP A 107 -5.39 -4.57 32.67
N TYR A 108 -5.62 -4.86 31.38
CA TYR A 108 -5.24 -3.94 30.31
C TYR A 108 -6.26 -2.83 30.12
N HIS A 109 -5.84 -1.60 30.44
CA HIS A 109 -6.66 -0.40 30.27
C HIS A 109 -6.23 0.36 29.03
N LEU A 110 -7.20 0.77 28.22
CA LEU A 110 -6.93 1.63 27.07
C LEU A 110 -6.37 2.98 27.53
N PRO A 111 -5.49 3.62 26.71
CA PRO A 111 -4.93 4.93 27.01
C PRO A 111 -6.01 6.00 27.16
N SER A 112 -5.89 6.85 28.18
CA SER A 112 -6.79 7.99 28.38
C SER A 112 -6.52 9.10 27.36
N LEU A 113 -7.56 9.82 26.93
CA LEU A 113 -7.45 11.01 26.07
C LEU A 113 -6.58 12.12 26.67
N GLU A 114 -6.34 12.09 27.99
CA GLU A 114 -5.46 13.05 28.68
C GLU A 114 -3.99 12.93 28.27
N LEU A 115 -3.59 11.79 27.69
CA LEU A 115 -2.23 11.60 27.15
C LEU A 115 -1.99 12.40 25.85
N LEU A 116 -3.09 12.83 25.20
CA LEU A 116 -3.07 13.60 23.98
C LEU A 116 -3.30 15.09 24.26
N GLU A 117 -2.66 15.93 23.47
CA GLU A 117 -2.77 17.38 23.55
C GLU A 117 -4.03 17.87 22.79
N SER A 118 -4.73 18.86 23.35
CA SER A 118 -5.80 19.57 22.64
C SER A 118 -5.25 20.74 21.85
N SER A 119 -6.00 21.20 20.83
CA SER A 119 -5.64 22.42 20.10
C SER A 119 -5.79 23.67 20.98
N ASP A 120 -4.94 24.65 20.75
CA ASP A 120 -5.14 26.00 21.26
C ASP A 120 -6.42 26.59 20.67
N GLY A 121 -7.09 27.45 21.45
CA GLY A 121 -8.31 28.11 21.00
C GLY A 121 -8.09 28.90 19.71
N PHE A 122 -9.02 28.83 18.78
CA PHE A 122 -8.94 29.45 17.48
C PHE A 122 -9.93 30.62 17.40
N ASP A 123 -9.48 31.78 16.91
CA ASP A 123 -10.34 32.95 16.72
C ASP A 123 -11.09 32.87 15.39
N TYR A 124 -12.32 32.38 15.46
CA TYR A 124 -13.19 32.25 14.29
C TYR A 124 -13.67 33.62 13.75
N ASP A 125 -13.77 34.64 14.59
CA ASP A 125 -14.32 35.93 14.18
C ASP A 125 -13.36 36.66 13.22
N GLU A 126 -12.05 36.59 13.48
CA GLU A 126 -11.03 37.17 12.58
C GLU A 126 -10.99 36.42 11.23
N GLN A 127 -11.07 35.10 11.26
CA GLN A 127 -11.11 34.29 10.03
C GLN A 127 -12.38 34.53 9.21
N GLU A 128 -13.52 34.68 9.85
CA GLU A 128 -14.76 35.01 9.15
C GLU A 128 -14.67 36.33 8.41
N ALA A 129 -14.13 37.36 9.06
CA ALA A 129 -13.93 38.65 8.44
C ALA A 129 -12.96 38.60 7.23
N GLU A 130 -11.89 37.82 7.35
CA GLU A 130 -10.95 37.58 6.24
C GLU A 130 -11.61 36.83 5.09
N ALA A 131 -12.36 35.75 5.39
CA ALA A 131 -13.04 34.96 4.37
C ALA A 131 -14.07 35.79 3.59
N ARG A 132 -14.81 36.69 4.26
CA ARG A 132 -15.72 37.61 3.58
C ARG A 132 -14.97 38.59 2.66
N ARG A 133 -13.81 39.14 3.07
CA ARG A 133 -12.98 40.00 2.21
C ARG A 133 -12.46 39.23 0.99
N LYS A 134 -11.98 38.00 1.18
CA LYS A 134 -11.52 37.13 0.07
C LYS A 134 -12.65 36.76 -0.88
N ALA A 135 -13.89 36.56 -0.39
CA ALA A 135 -15.05 36.28 -1.22
C ALA A 135 -15.33 37.39 -2.22
N ILE A 136 -15.29 38.65 -1.78
CA ILE A 136 -15.47 39.83 -2.66
C ILE A 136 -14.36 39.88 -3.69
N LEU A 137 -13.10 39.79 -3.26
CA LEU A 137 -11.94 39.82 -4.17
C LEU A 137 -11.99 38.68 -5.20
N LEU A 138 -12.40 37.47 -4.78
CA LEU A 138 -12.57 36.30 -5.64
C LEU A 138 -13.63 36.56 -6.72
N GLN A 139 -14.80 37.03 -6.31
CA GLN A 139 -15.89 37.35 -7.22
C GLN A 139 -15.48 38.42 -8.24
N ASP A 140 -14.91 39.56 -7.78
CA ASP A 140 -14.44 40.64 -8.64
C ASP A 140 -13.37 40.18 -9.63
N THR A 141 -12.43 39.35 -9.18
CA THR A 141 -11.37 38.81 -10.03
C THR A 141 -11.95 37.92 -11.13
N ILE A 142 -12.87 37.02 -10.82
CA ILE A 142 -13.51 36.16 -11.82
C ILE A 142 -14.37 36.98 -12.79
N CYS A 143 -15.08 37.98 -12.31
CA CYS A 143 -15.86 38.91 -13.15
C CYS A 143 -14.94 39.70 -14.11
N ASN A 144 -13.74 40.14 -13.68
CA ASN A 144 -12.77 40.82 -14.53
C ASN A 144 -12.25 39.91 -15.66
N PHE A 145 -12.23 38.59 -15.47
CA PHE A 145 -11.94 37.62 -16.53
C PHE A 145 -13.15 37.33 -17.45
N GLY A 146 -14.23 38.08 -17.30
CA GLY A 146 -15.43 37.97 -18.14
C GLY A 146 -16.24 36.70 -17.83
N CYS A 147 -16.32 36.32 -16.57
CA CYS A 147 -17.17 35.25 -16.06
C CYS A 147 -18.05 35.83 -14.95
N ASN A 148 -19.35 36.00 -15.20
CA ASN A 148 -20.27 36.39 -14.16
C ASN A 148 -20.51 35.23 -13.20
N VAL A 149 -20.14 35.45 -11.94
CA VAL A 149 -20.31 34.48 -10.87
C VAL A 149 -20.79 35.19 -9.60
N ARG A 150 -21.42 34.45 -8.72
CA ARG A 150 -21.84 34.93 -7.42
C ARG A 150 -21.38 33.95 -6.34
N VAL A 151 -20.74 34.46 -5.29
CA VAL A 151 -20.43 33.66 -4.09
C VAL A 151 -21.71 33.53 -3.27
N THR A 152 -22.18 32.30 -3.08
CA THR A 152 -23.43 31.98 -2.39
C THR A 152 -23.22 31.52 -0.97
N ASP A 153 -22.12 30.78 -0.70
CA ASP A 153 -21.81 30.22 0.60
C ASP A 153 -20.30 30.15 0.84
N ILE A 154 -19.89 30.21 2.10
CA ILE A 154 -18.49 30.12 2.51
C ILE A 154 -18.40 29.08 3.62
N GLN A 155 -17.69 27.99 3.39
CA GLN A 155 -17.39 26.98 4.41
C GLN A 155 -15.97 27.20 4.93
N LEU A 156 -15.86 27.54 6.23
CA LEU A 156 -14.58 27.73 6.90
C LEU A 156 -14.09 26.42 7.51
N GLY A 157 -12.95 25.96 7.03
CA GLY A 157 -12.27 24.81 7.60
C GLY A 157 -10.99 25.23 8.33
N PRO A 158 -10.28 24.25 8.94
CA PRO A 158 -9.10 24.53 9.75
C PRO A 158 -7.91 25.08 8.95
N VAL A 159 -7.81 24.75 7.65
CA VAL A 159 -6.65 25.07 6.80
C VAL A 159 -7.05 25.81 5.54
N ILE A 160 -8.25 25.56 5.04
CA ILE A 160 -8.80 26.19 3.83
C ILE A 160 -10.20 26.71 4.08
N ALA A 161 -10.59 27.73 3.31
CA ALA A 161 -11.97 28.15 3.13
C ALA A 161 -12.46 27.70 1.75
N GLN A 162 -13.63 27.10 1.68
CA GLN A 162 -14.30 26.72 0.44
C GLN A 162 -15.39 27.75 0.11
N TYR A 163 -15.21 28.44 -1.01
CA TYR A 163 -16.16 29.40 -1.55
C TYR A 163 -17.04 28.70 -2.58
N GLU A 164 -18.33 28.65 -2.33
CA GLU A 164 -19.30 28.13 -3.28
C GLU A 164 -19.74 29.24 -4.22
N ILE A 165 -19.57 29.01 -5.51
CA ILE A 165 -19.96 29.96 -6.54
C ILE A 165 -21.04 29.41 -7.44
N GLU A 166 -22.02 30.24 -7.69
CA GLU A 166 -23.04 30.01 -8.70
C GLU A 166 -22.56 30.60 -10.04
N LEU A 167 -22.71 29.83 -11.11
CA LEU A 167 -22.30 30.23 -12.45
C LEU A 167 -23.47 30.76 -13.26
N GLU A 168 -23.25 31.79 -14.06
CA GLU A 168 -24.21 32.24 -15.04
C GLU A 168 -24.54 31.14 -16.06
N ALA A 169 -25.80 31.07 -16.48
CA ALA A 169 -26.26 30.09 -17.45
C ALA A 169 -25.45 30.14 -18.77
N GLY A 170 -24.88 29.00 -19.16
CA GLY A 170 -24.04 28.86 -20.35
C GLY A 170 -22.54 29.03 -20.13
N LEU A 171 -22.08 29.36 -18.93
CA LEU A 171 -20.65 29.39 -18.60
C LEU A 171 -20.11 27.96 -18.47
N ARG A 172 -19.00 27.67 -19.18
CA ARG A 172 -18.37 26.33 -19.13
C ARG A 172 -17.45 26.20 -17.92
N LEU A 173 -17.57 25.11 -17.18
CA LEU A 173 -16.74 24.78 -16.00
C LEU A 173 -15.22 24.88 -16.28
N ASN A 174 -14.78 24.40 -17.45
CA ASN A 174 -13.36 24.47 -17.84
C ASN A 174 -12.80 25.88 -17.85
N LYS A 175 -13.64 26.91 -18.09
CA LYS A 175 -13.19 28.32 -18.07
C LYS A 175 -12.81 28.75 -16.65
N ILE A 176 -13.58 28.35 -15.64
CA ILE A 176 -13.28 28.61 -14.23
C ILE A 176 -12.06 27.81 -13.77
N SER A 177 -12.01 26.52 -14.10
CA SER A 177 -10.87 25.66 -13.71
C SER A 177 -9.54 26.12 -14.29
N ALA A 178 -9.57 26.77 -15.48
CA ALA A 178 -8.37 27.33 -16.10
C ALA A 178 -7.85 28.58 -15.38
N LEU A 179 -8.69 29.29 -14.61
CA LEU A 179 -8.31 30.50 -13.89
C LEU A 179 -7.65 30.21 -12.53
N ALA A 180 -7.48 28.94 -12.14
CA ALA A 180 -7.00 28.60 -10.80
C ALA A 180 -5.65 29.24 -10.44
N ASP A 181 -4.72 29.31 -11.39
CA ASP A 181 -3.40 29.91 -11.16
C ASP A 181 -3.49 31.46 -11.14
N ASP A 182 -4.35 32.08 -11.96
CA ASP A 182 -4.62 33.52 -11.96
C ASP A 182 -5.27 33.96 -10.62
N LEU A 183 -6.21 33.14 -10.12
CA LEU A 183 -6.85 33.35 -8.84
C LEU A 183 -5.86 33.24 -7.68
N ALA A 184 -4.92 32.28 -7.75
CA ALA A 184 -3.88 32.16 -6.73
C ALA A 184 -3.02 33.40 -6.64
N ILE A 185 -2.66 33.99 -7.78
CA ILE A 185 -1.91 35.27 -7.85
C ILE A 185 -2.73 36.43 -7.26
N ALA A 186 -3.99 36.58 -7.70
CA ALA A 186 -4.85 37.66 -7.25
C ALA A 186 -5.14 37.61 -5.74
N LEU A 187 -5.35 36.41 -5.20
CA LEU A 187 -5.60 36.18 -3.78
C LEU A 187 -4.32 36.08 -2.94
N ARG A 188 -3.13 36.14 -3.56
CA ARG A 188 -1.81 36.04 -2.91
C ARG A 188 -1.65 34.76 -2.10
N VAL A 189 -2.11 33.61 -2.65
CA VAL A 189 -2.03 32.31 -2.01
C VAL A 189 -1.19 31.34 -2.85
N PRO A 190 -0.56 30.30 -2.24
CA PRO A 190 0.32 29.38 -2.96
C PRO A 190 -0.38 28.61 -4.08
N SER A 191 -1.64 28.23 -3.87
CA SER A 191 -2.45 27.48 -4.85
C SER A 191 -3.93 27.66 -4.56
N VAL A 192 -4.75 27.54 -5.61
CA VAL A 192 -6.21 27.48 -5.53
C VAL A 192 -6.66 26.18 -6.21
N ARG A 193 -7.62 25.48 -5.60
CA ARG A 193 -8.20 24.28 -6.18
C ARG A 193 -9.67 24.53 -6.50
N VAL A 194 -10.07 24.17 -7.73
CA VAL A 194 -11.45 24.26 -8.19
C VAL A 194 -12.08 22.88 -8.15
N VAL A 195 -13.18 22.72 -7.42
CA VAL A 195 -13.98 21.50 -7.31
C VAL A 195 -15.28 21.70 -8.06
N ALA A 196 -15.45 20.99 -9.15
CA ALA A 196 -16.59 21.19 -10.04
C ALA A 196 -17.12 19.87 -10.62
N PRO A 197 -18.39 19.54 -10.36
CA PRO A 197 -19.32 20.16 -9.44
C PRO A 197 -19.07 19.77 -7.99
N ILE A 198 -19.62 20.54 -7.01
CA ILE A 198 -19.69 20.06 -5.62
C ILE A 198 -20.71 18.92 -5.58
N PRO A 199 -20.38 17.76 -4.97
CA PRO A 199 -21.32 16.64 -4.88
C PRO A 199 -22.64 17.02 -4.23
N GLY A 200 -23.74 16.78 -4.95
CA GLY A 200 -25.10 17.10 -4.46
C GLY A 200 -25.54 18.57 -4.58
N LYS A 201 -24.69 19.45 -5.12
CA LYS A 201 -25.00 20.88 -5.37
C LYS A 201 -24.83 21.25 -6.83
N ASN A 202 -25.50 22.32 -7.25
CA ASN A 202 -25.34 22.93 -8.61
C ASN A 202 -24.28 24.04 -8.62
N THR A 203 -23.42 24.08 -7.64
CA THR A 203 -22.40 25.11 -7.44
C THR A 203 -21.01 24.54 -7.68
N VAL A 204 -20.05 25.43 -7.88
CA VAL A 204 -18.62 25.13 -7.99
C VAL A 204 -17.93 25.59 -6.72
N GLY A 205 -17.10 24.74 -6.14
CA GLY A 205 -16.27 25.08 -4.98
C GLY A 205 -14.92 25.64 -5.40
N ILE A 206 -14.51 26.73 -4.79
CA ILE A 206 -13.16 27.26 -4.91
C ILE A 206 -12.53 27.19 -3.53
N GLU A 207 -11.54 26.34 -3.40
CA GLU A 207 -10.81 26.09 -2.16
C GLU A 207 -9.59 27.04 -2.09
N VAL A 208 -9.58 27.92 -1.11
CA VAL A 208 -8.54 28.93 -0.90
C VAL A 208 -7.90 28.72 0.47
N PRO A 209 -6.56 28.71 0.56
CA PRO A 209 -5.85 28.60 1.84
C PRO A 209 -6.15 29.75 2.79
N ASN A 210 -6.32 29.40 4.07
CA ASN A 210 -6.38 30.37 5.14
C ASN A 210 -5.00 31.01 5.38
N GLU A 211 -4.94 32.25 5.81
CA GLU A 211 -3.69 32.90 6.23
C GLU A 211 -3.14 32.27 7.49
N ILE A 212 -4.00 32.09 8.50
CA ILE A 212 -3.69 31.38 9.74
C ILE A 212 -4.28 29.99 9.62
N ARG A 213 -3.43 28.96 9.70
CA ARG A 213 -3.85 27.55 9.61
C ARG A 213 -3.88 26.95 10.99
N GLN A 214 -4.97 26.27 11.31
CA GLN A 214 -5.12 25.56 12.57
C GLN A 214 -4.45 24.19 12.50
N VAL A 215 -3.75 23.82 13.58
CA VAL A 215 -3.27 22.43 13.76
C VAL A 215 -4.44 21.56 14.21
N VAL A 216 -4.75 20.54 13.46
CA VAL A 216 -5.79 19.56 13.81
C VAL A 216 -5.18 18.50 14.71
N ARG A 217 -5.54 18.48 16.00
CA ARG A 217 -5.03 17.51 16.97
C ARG A 217 -5.87 16.23 16.96
N LEU A 218 -5.22 15.10 17.19
CA LEU A 218 -5.91 13.79 17.23
C LEU A 218 -6.98 13.78 18.33
N ARG A 219 -6.70 14.33 19.49
CA ARG A 219 -7.65 14.45 20.61
C ARG A 219 -8.93 15.17 20.19
N ASP A 220 -8.82 16.32 19.52
CA ASP A 220 -9.99 17.08 19.09
C ASP A 220 -10.86 16.31 18.10
N VAL A 221 -10.24 15.55 17.18
CA VAL A 221 -10.96 14.71 16.21
C VAL A 221 -11.69 13.57 16.90
N ILE A 222 -11.08 12.92 17.91
CA ILE A 222 -11.73 11.88 18.70
C ILE A 222 -12.92 12.46 19.46
N GLU A 223 -12.73 13.58 20.20
CA GLU A 223 -13.77 14.23 21.00
C GLU A 223 -14.96 14.74 20.16
N GLN A 224 -14.71 15.14 18.91
CA GLN A 224 -15.75 15.62 17.99
C GLN A 224 -16.45 14.50 17.22
N SER A 225 -15.92 13.28 17.28
CA SER A 225 -16.45 12.15 16.53
C SER A 225 -17.77 11.65 17.11
N ASP A 226 -18.66 11.18 16.25
CA ASP A 226 -19.98 10.66 16.61
C ASP A 226 -19.87 9.33 17.40
N SER A 227 -20.94 9.01 18.16
CA SER A 227 -21.11 7.71 18.84
C SER A 227 -21.05 6.49 17.90
N ARG A 228 -21.09 6.70 16.59
CA ARG A 228 -20.88 5.64 15.57
C ARG A 228 -19.51 5.00 15.63
N VAL A 229 -18.51 5.71 16.17
CA VAL A 229 -17.13 5.20 16.33
C VAL A 229 -17.09 3.98 17.24
N HIS A 230 -17.93 3.93 18.30
CA HIS A 230 -18.03 2.76 19.20
C HIS A 230 -18.52 1.46 18.51
N LYS A 231 -19.08 1.57 17.30
CA LYS A 231 -19.51 0.42 16.47
C LYS A 231 -18.50 0.03 15.41
N MET A 232 -17.37 0.70 15.38
CA MET A 232 -16.26 0.39 14.46
C MET A 232 -15.39 -0.69 15.09
N ASN A 233 -14.93 -1.62 14.26
CA ASN A 233 -14.04 -2.68 14.73
C ASN A 233 -12.59 -2.15 14.89
N ILE A 234 -12.14 -1.33 13.96
CA ILE A 234 -10.79 -0.72 13.98
C ILE A 234 -10.96 0.76 13.62
N PRO A 235 -11.33 1.61 14.59
CA PRO A 235 -11.49 3.04 14.35
C PRO A 235 -10.16 3.72 14.11
N VAL A 236 -10.10 4.54 13.06
CA VAL A 236 -8.96 5.38 12.70
C VAL A 236 -9.46 6.80 12.45
N PHE A 237 -8.78 7.78 13.02
CA PHE A 237 -9.14 9.19 12.93
C PHE A 237 -8.17 9.92 11.99
N LEU A 238 -8.57 10.05 10.72
CA LEU A 238 -7.69 10.60 9.68
C LEU A 238 -7.48 12.11 9.83
N GLY A 239 -8.49 12.86 10.27
CA GLY A 239 -8.43 14.31 10.37
C GLY A 239 -9.79 14.99 10.37
N GLN A 240 -9.84 16.19 9.81
CA GLN A 240 -11.06 16.97 9.56
C GLN A 240 -11.18 17.27 8.07
N ASP A 241 -12.41 17.31 7.56
CA ASP A 241 -12.69 17.73 6.18
C ASP A 241 -12.65 19.26 6.01
N VAL A 242 -12.97 19.72 4.80
CA VAL A 242 -13.00 21.17 4.48
C VAL A 242 -14.03 21.95 5.26
N SER A 243 -15.00 21.31 5.88
CA SER A 243 -16.01 21.94 6.75
C SER A 243 -15.64 21.89 8.24
N GLY A 244 -14.49 21.30 8.58
CA GLY A 244 -14.05 21.06 9.96
C GLY A 244 -14.75 19.86 10.61
N ALA A 245 -15.50 19.04 9.85
CA ALA A 245 -16.11 17.82 10.38
C ALA A 245 -15.08 16.72 10.56
N PRO A 246 -15.11 15.94 11.66
CA PRO A 246 -14.17 14.85 11.88
C PRO A 246 -14.34 13.73 10.85
N MET A 247 -13.21 13.10 10.46
CA MET A 247 -13.15 12.01 9.50
C MET A 247 -12.73 10.69 10.17
N PRO A 248 -13.60 10.09 11.03
CA PRO A 248 -13.35 8.75 11.53
C PRO A 248 -13.68 7.71 10.46
N VAL A 249 -12.83 6.72 10.31
CA VAL A 249 -13.00 5.60 9.37
C VAL A 249 -12.81 4.27 10.09
N ASP A 250 -13.56 3.25 9.67
CA ASP A 250 -13.41 1.89 10.16
C ASP A 250 -12.50 1.11 9.19
N LEU A 251 -11.28 0.79 9.60
CA LEU A 251 -10.33 0.05 8.76
C LEU A 251 -10.88 -1.33 8.37
N ALA A 252 -11.69 -1.96 9.20
CA ALA A 252 -12.31 -3.25 8.86
C ALA A 252 -13.34 -3.12 7.72
N LYS A 253 -13.99 -1.95 7.58
CA LYS A 253 -14.89 -1.65 6.45
C LYS A 253 -14.14 -1.14 5.23
N MET A 254 -13.02 -0.47 5.43
CA MET A 254 -12.09 0.04 4.43
C MET A 254 -10.83 -0.86 4.42
N PRO A 255 -10.91 -2.11 3.97
CA PRO A 255 -10.02 -3.19 4.39
C PRO A 255 -8.53 -2.91 4.17
N HIS A 256 -8.18 -2.09 3.21
CA HIS A 256 -6.81 -1.78 2.87
C HIS A 256 -6.70 -0.31 2.47
N LEU A 257 -5.63 0.34 2.90
CA LEU A 257 -5.36 1.75 2.66
C LEU A 257 -4.01 1.94 1.99
N LEU A 258 -4.00 2.63 0.86
CA LEU A 258 -2.80 3.11 0.20
C LEU A 258 -2.57 4.58 0.56
N ILE A 259 -1.38 4.90 1.04
CA ILE A 259 -1.00 6.27 1.43
C ILE A 259 0.19 6.72 0.59
N ALA A 260 0.08 7.84 -0.10
CA ALA A 260 1.18 8.39 -0.88
C ALA A 260 1.43 9.86 -0.54
N GLY A 261 2.69 10.28 -0.68
CA GLY A 261 3.07 11.68 -0.46
C GLY A 261 4.58 11.84 -0.37
N ARG A 262 5.10 12.95 -0.84
CA ARG A 262 6.54 13.22 -0.75
C ARG A 262 6.97 13.48 0.70
N THR A 263 8.26 13.43 0.96
CA THR A 263 8.85 13.69 2.29
C THR A 263 8.40 15.06 2.83
N GLY A 264 8.03 15.10 4.12
CA GLY A 264 7.63 16.35 4.80
C GLY A 264 6.20 16.81 4.52
N THR A 265 5.35 16.03 3.80
CA THR A 265 3.98 16.44 3.48
C THR A 265 2.92 15.96 4.47
N GLY A 266 3.29 15.06 5.41
CA GLY A 266 2.40 14.55 6.44
C GLY A 266 2.20 13.04 6.42
N LYS A 267 2.85 12.28 5.50
CA LYS A 267 2.72 10.82 5.38
C LYS A 267 3.02 10.08 6.70
N SER A 268 4.19 10.33 7.29
CA SER A 268 4.63 9.67 8.53
C SER A 268 3.76 10.08 9.71
N VAL A 269 3.37 11.35 9.80
CA VAL A 269 2.46 11.84 10.84
C VAL A 269 1.09 11.15 10.72
N CYS A 270 0.59 10.92 9.51
CA CYS A 270 -0.65 10.18 9.28
C CYS A 270 -0.52 8.70 9.70
N LEU A 271 0.60 8.03 9.40
CA LEU A 271 0.85 6.67 9.88
C LEU A 271 0.85 6.62 11.39
N ASN A 272 1.53 7.55 12.05
CA ASN A 272 1.53 7.68 13.50
C ASN A 272 0.12 7.91 14.05
N ALA A 273 -0.66 8.78 13.42
CA ALA A 273 -2.05 9.03 13.80
C ALA A 273 -2.93 7.77 13.68
N ILE A 274 -2.72 6.96 12.64
CA ILE A 274 -3.43 5.69 12.45
C ILE A 274 -3.03 4.70 13.55
N ILE A 275 -1.75 4.52 13.82
CA ILE A 275 -1.24 3.60 14.85
C ILE A 275 -1.77 4.01 16.21
N VAL A 276 -1.62 5.29 16.58
CA VAL A 276 -2.10 5.80 17.86
C VAL A 276 -3.63 5.69 17.97
N SER A 277 -4.39 5.90 16.89
CA SER A 277 -5.84 5.67 16.87
C SER A 277 -6.19 4.23 17.24
N ILE A 278 -5.45 3.24 16.70
CA ILE A 278 -5.62 1.82 17.02
C ILE A 278 -5.31 1.58 18.51
N LEU A 279 -4.19 2.11 19.00
CA LEU A 279 -3.77 1.95 20.39
C LEU A 279 -4.76 2.57 21.40
N MET A 280 -5.38 3.69 21.03
CA MET A 280 -6.39 4.37 21.86
C MET A 280 -7.73 3.64 21.93
N CYS A 281 -8.03 2.76 20.96
CA CYS A 281 -9.36 2.19 20.78
C CYS A 281 -9.42 0.66 20.85
N CYS A 282 -8.29 -0.04 20.67
CA CYS A 282 -8.26 -1.49 20.54
C CYS A 282 -7.23 -2.11 21.49
N LYS A 283 -7.60 -3.22 22.14
CA LYS A 283 -6.71 -4.01 22.99
C LYS A 283 -5.81 -4.95 22.16
N PRO A 284 -4.69 -5.47 22.73
CA PRO A 284 -3.79 -6.41 22.04
C PRO A 284 -4.44 -7.74 21.60
N ASP A 285 -5.53 -8.16 22.25
CA ASP A 285 -6.33 -9.35 21.88
C ASP A 285 -7.35 -9.06 20.77
N GLU A 286 -7.66 -7.79 20.52
CA GLU A 286 -8.57 -7.35 19.45
C GLU A 286 -7.81 -7.06 18.15
N VAL A 287 -6.66 -6.36 18.26
CA VAL A 287 -5.84 -5.98 17.11
C VAL A 287 -4.37 -6.30 17.34
N ARG A 288 -3.79 -7.06 16.43
CA ARG A 288 -2.36 -7.35 16.38
C ARG A 288 -1.73 -6.66 15.17
N MET A 289 -0.47 -6.26 15.29
CA MET A 289 0.20 -5.48 14.24
C MET A 289 1.50 -6.12 13.79
N LEU A 290 1.78 -5.99 12.48
CA LEU A 290 3.07 -6.24 11.84
C LEU A 290 3.54 -4.93 11.21
N MET A 291 4.74 -4.49 11.57
CA MET A 291 5.29 -3.22 11.12
C MET A 291 6.54 -3.44 10.29
N ILE A 292 6.58 -2.86 9.09
CA ILE A 292 7.69 -2.96 8.13
C ILE A 292 8.27 -1.56 7.93
N ASP A 293 9.51 -1.36 8.36
CA ASP A 293 10.22 -0.08 8.26
C ASP A 293 11.68 -0.32 7.81
N PRO A 294 11.95 -0.28 6.50
CA PRO A 294 13.29 -0.53 5.96
C PRO A 294 14.32 0.51 6.39
N LYS A 295 13.87 1.70 6.79
CA LYS A 295 14.74 2.83 7.13
C LYS A 295 15.02 2.95 8.62
N MET A 296 14.31 2.20 9.45
CA MET A 296 14.40 2.23 10.92
C MET A 296 14.22 3.64 11.53
N VAL A 297 13.34 4.44 10.95
CA VAL A 297 13.15 5.85 11.34
C VAL A 297 11.75 6.10 11.88
N GLU A 298 10.73 5.69 11.14
CA GLU A 298 9.35 6.12 11.38
C GLU A 298 8.62 5.21 12.39
N LEU A 299 8.88 3.89 12.37
CA LEU A 299 8.15 2.91 13.17
C LEU A 299 8.98 2.32 14.32
N SER A 300 10.24 2.67 14.46
CA SER A 300 11.13 2.12 15.49
C SER A 300 10.67 2.40 16.92
N GLY A 301 10.03 3.55 17.17
CA GLY A 301 9.48 3.94 18.49
C GLY A 301 8.39 3.00 19.01
N TYR A 302 7.74 2.24 18.12
CA TYR A 302 6.66 1.31 18.46
C TYR A 302 7.16 -0.09 18.87
N GLY A 303 8.46 -0.36 18.82
CA GLY A 303 9.06 -1.69 19.07
C GLY A 303 8.71 -2.33 20.41
N ARG A 304 8.18 -1.56 21.38
CA ARG A 304 7.83 -2.02 22.74
C ARG A 304 6.36 -2.38 22.95
N LEU A 305 5.52 -2.27 21.92
CA LEU A 305 4.07 -2.44 22.04
C LEU A 305 3.65 -3.92 22.21
N PRO A 306 2.71 -4.24 23.11
CA PRO A 306 2.16 -5.59 23.24
C PRO A 306 1.33 -6.03 22.03
N HIS A 307 0.89 -5.11 21.20
CA HIS A 307 0.15 -5.38 19.97
C HIS A 307 1.01 -6.02 18.86
N LEU A 308 2.34 -5.95 18.96
CA LEU A 308 3.23 -6.47 17.92
C LEU A 308 3.27 -8.01 17.93
N MET A 309 3.21 -8.59 16.73
CA MET A 309 3.36 -10.03 16.48
C MET A 309 4.83 -10.42 16.23
N HIS A 310 5.63 -9.46 15.80
CA HIS A 310 7.05 -9.57 15.47
C HIS A 310 7.74 -8.23 15.77
N PRO A 311 9.02 -8.17 16.15
CA PRO A 311 9.77 -6.92 16.14
C PRO A 311 9.64 -6.18 14.82
N VAL A 312 9.80 -4.85 14.82
CA VAL A 312 9.72 -4.07 13.58
C VAL A 312 10.66 -4.65 12.53
N ILE A 313 10.11 -4.93 11.35
CA ILE A 313 10.78 -5.66 10.27
C ILE A 313 11.57 -4.66 9.42
N THR A 314 12.88 -4.83 9.35
CA THR A 314 13.79 -3.94 8.62
C THR A 314 14.38 -4.58 7.37
N ASP A 315 14.40 -5.90 7.31
CA ASP A 315 14.87 -6.67 6.17
C ASP A 315 13.73 -6.92 5.16
N MET A 316 13.95 -6.58 3.91
CA MET A 316 12.93 -6.65 2.86
C MET A 316 12.64 -8.09 2.41
N LYS A 317 13.61 -8.99 2.43
CA LYS A 317 13.38 -10.41 2.16
C LYS A 317 12.53 -11.03 3.26
N LYS A 318 12.81 -10.66 4.53
CA LYS A 318 11.97 -11.09 5.66
C LYS A 318 10.57 -10.49 5.59
N ALA A 319 10.43 -9.25 5.14
CA ALA A 319 9.13 -8.62 4.93
C ALA A 319 8.30 -9.34 3.85
N GLU A 320 8.92 -9.76 2.75
CA GLU A 320 8.28 -10.59 1.72
C GLU A 320 7.82 -11.94 2.29
N ALA A 321 8.68 -12.66 3.03
CA ALA A 321 8.33 -13.92 3.67
C ALA A 321 7.15 -13.77 4.66
N ILE A 322 7.10 -12.64 5.40
CA ILE A 322 5.99 -12.32 6.31
C ILE A 322 4.68 -12.04 5.54
N LEU A 323 4.76 -11.37 4.39
CA LEU A 323 3.57 -11.21 3.53
C LEU A 323 3.08 -12.57 3.00
N GLY A 324 3.99 -13.49 2.65
CA GLY A 324 3.68 -14.87 2.31
C GLY A 324 2.98 -15.59 3.47
N TRP A 325 3.55 -15.53 4.67
CA TRP A 325 2.93 -16.07 5.88
C TRP A 325 1.52 -15.48 6.13
N ALA A 326 1.33 -14.18 5.89
CA ALA A 326 0.01 -13.57 6.06
C ALA A 326 -1.03 -14.12 5.07
N VAL A 327 -0.60 -14.50 3.85
CA VAL A 327 -1.45 -15.19 2.87
C VAL A 327 -1.82 -16.59 3.36
N ASP A 328 -0.87 -17.36 3.90
CA ASP A 328 -1.14 -18.70 4.43
C ASP A 328 -2.07 -18.61 5.65
N LYS A 329 -1.84 -17.64 6.53
CA LYS A 329 -2.71 -17.36 7.69
C LYS A 329 -4.11 -16.93 7.29
N MET A 330 -4.25 -16.22 6.20
CA MET A 330 -5.55 -15.90 5.60
C MET A 330 -6.29 -17.17 5.18
N GLU A 331 -5.64 -18.09 4.51
CA GLU A 331 -6.24 -19.35 4.04
C GLU A 331 -6.60 -20.28 5.20
N GLU A 332 -5.73 -20.34 6.22
CA GLU A 332 -6.01 -21.07 7.46
C GLU A 332 -7.26 -20.53 8.16
N ARG A 333 -7.36 -19.19 8.31
CA ARG A 333 -8.56 -18.56 8.88
C ARG A 333 -9.81 -18.84 8.05
N TYR A 334 -9.72 -18.84 6.72
CA TYR A 334 -10.85 -19.23 5.87
C TYR A 334 -11.30 -20.66 6.12
N SER A 335 -10.35 -21.60 6.25
CA SER A 335 -10.66 -23.00 6.58
C SER A 335 -11.36 -23.11 7.93
N LEU A 336 -10.87 -22.39 8.94
CA LEU A 336 -11.45 -22.35 10.28
C LEU A 336 -12.88 -21.78 10.27
N LEU A 337 -13.09 -20.62 9.63
CA LEU A 337 -14.40 -19.98 9.50
C LEU A 337 -15.40 -20.89 8.76
N ALA A 338 -14.94 -21.57 7.71
CA ALA A 338 -15.78 -22.52 6.95
C ALA A 338 -16.21 -23.69 7.81
N LYS A 339 -15.30 -24.29 8.60
CA LYS A 339 -15.61 -25.37 9.55
C LYS A 339 -16.56 -24.90 10.64
N ALA A 340 -16.37 -23.70 11.17
CA ALA A 340 -17.27 -23.09 12.15
C ALA A 340 -18.64 -22.65 11.56
N GLY A 341 -18.81 -22.72 10.22
CA GLY A 341 -20.05 -22.35 9.54
C GLY A 341 -20.34 -20.84 9.54
N VAL A 342 -19.31 -20.00 9.62
CA VAL A 342 -19.43 -18.53 9.62
C VAL A 342 -18.67 -17.91 8.45
N ARG A 343 -19.01 -16.67 8.09
CA ARG A 343 -18.44 -15.98 6.92
C ARG A 343 -17.46 -14.86 7.27
N HIS A 344 -17.48 -14.39 8.50
CA HIS A 344 -16.72 -13.22 8.96
C HIS A 344 -16.11 -13.46 10.33
N ILE A 345 -14.95 -12.87 10.56
CA ILE A 345 -14.24 -12.94 11.84
C ILE A 345 -15.10 -12.48 13.02
N ASN A 346 -15.90 -11.41 12.88
CA ASN A 346 -16.79 -10.95 13.93
C ASN A 346 -17.80 -12.04 14.33
N SER A 347 -18.41 -12.70 13.33
CA SER A 347 -19.35 -13.78 13.59
C SER A 347 -18.71 -14.97 14.29
N TYR A 348 -17.41 -15.24 14.05
CA TYR A 348 -16.65 -16.24 14.79
C TYR A 348 -16.44 -15.81 16.24
N ASN A 349 -15.97 -14.58 16.43
CA ASN A 349 -15.70 -14.03 17.77
C ASN A 349 -16.98 -13.90 18.62
N ASP A 350 -18.14 -13.70 17.98
CA ASP A 350 -19.45 -13.63 18.64
C ASP A 350 -20.02 -14.98 19.08
N LEU A 351 -19.49 -16.12 18.54
CA LEU A 351 -20.01 -17.45 18.88
C LEU A 351 -19.68 -17.87 20.32
N GLY A 352 -18.51 -17.46 20.82
CA GLY A 352 -17.95 -17.96 22.07
C GLY A 352 -17.36 -19.38 21.95
N ARG A 353 -16.47 -19.73 22.88
CA ARG A 353 -15.65 -20.97 22.85
C ARG A 353 -16.49 -22.24 22.74
N GLU A 354 -17.50 -22.38 23.60
CA GLU A 354 -18.33 -23.61 23.66
C GLU A 354 -19.01 -23.91 22.29
N GLU A 355 -19.56 -22.87 21.66
CA GLU A 355 -20.24 -23.04 20.37
C GLU A 355 -19.25 -23.29 19.21
N VAL A 356 -18.06 -22.68 19.28
CA VAL A 356 -16.98 -22.95 18.30
C VAL A 356 -16.54 -24.41 18.38
N LEU A 357 -16.20 -24.91 19.57
CA LEU A 357 -15.79 -26.32 19.77
C LEU A 357 -16.89 -27.29 19.32
N ARG A 358 -18.14 -26.99 19.68
CA ARG A 358 -19.28 -27.81 19.25
C ARG A 358 -19.42 -27.89 17.73
N ARG A 359 -19.20 -26.78 17.00
CA ARG A 359 -19.29 -26.73 15.54
C ARG A 359 -18.10 -27.37 14.85
N LEU A 360 -16.94 -27.33 15.48
CA LEU A 360 -15.73 -27.97 14.98
C LEU A 360 -15.70 -29.48 15.27
N GLU A 361 -16.66 -29.98 16.08
CA GLU A 361 -16.72 -31.38 16.55
C GLU A 361 -15.44 -31.81 17.28
N VAL A 362 -14.85 -30.89 18.06
CA VAL A 362 -13.59 -31.11 18.83
C VAL A 362 -13.91 -31.02 20.31
N ASP A 363 -13.50 -32.06 21.07
CA ASP A 363 -13.62 -32.05 22.51
C ASP A 363 -12.44 -31.27 23.16
N GLU A 364 -12.69 -30.65 24.31
CA GLU A 364 -11.66 -29.86 25.02
C GLU A 364 -10.39 -30.66 25.34
N GLU A 365 -10.54 -31.99 25.57
CA GLU A 365 -9.45 -32.91 25.93
C GLU A 365 -8.67 -33.40 24.69
N ASP A 366 -9.29 -33.42 23.51
CA ASP A 366 -8.72 -33.97 22.25
C ASP A 366 -8.43 -32.87 21.20
N GLY A 367 -7.66 -31.83 21.55
CA GLY A 367 -7.23 -30.78 20.63
C GLY A 367 -8.03 -29.47 20.72
N GLY A 368 -8.96 -29.34 21.65
CA GLY A 368 -9.69 -28.09 21.90
C GLY A 368 -8.79 -26.93 22.34
N SER A 369 -7.61 -27.24 22.91
CA SER A 369 -6.60 -26.22 23.28
C SER A 369 -6.01 -25.46 22.10
N ASP A 370 -6.00 -26.05 20.89
CA ASP A 370 -5.41 -25.45 19.69
C ASP A 370 -6.41 -24.54 18.94
N VAL A 371 -7.68 -24.56 19.32
CA VAL A 371 -8.72 -23.72 18.72
C VAL A 371 -8.74 -22.36 19.43
N PRO A 372 -8.50 -21.25 18.71
CA PRO A 372 -8.50 -19.93 19.32
C PRO A 372 -9.91 -19.49 19.73
N ASP A 373 -10.07 -18.98 20.95
CA ASP A 373 -11.33 -18.45 21.46
C ASP A 373 -11.81 -17.23 20.68
N LYS A 374 -10.87 -16.35 20.39
CA LYS A 374 -11.04 -15.16 19.55
C LYS A 374 -9.94 -15.06 18.52
N LEU A 375 -10.28 -14.57 17.36
CA LEU A 375 -9.34 -14.23 16.31
C LEU A 375 -9.11 -12.72 16.35
N PRO A 376 -7.90 -12.22 16.68
CA PRO A 376 -7.61 -10.80 16.57
C PRO A 376 -7.57 -10.37 15.10
N PHE A 377 -7.92 -9.11 14.85
CA PHE A 377 -7.60 -8.48 13.58
C PHE A 377 -6.08 -8.36 13.43
N ILE A 378 -5.56 -8.48 12.22
CA ILE A 378 -4.15 -8.31 11.91
C ILE A 378 -4.01 -7.10 11.00
N VAL A 379 -3.24 -6.11 11.42
CA VAL A 379 -2.93 -4.92 10.64
C VAL A 379 -1.46 -4.94 10.24
N ILE A 380 -1.18 -4.99 8.95
CA ILE A 380 0.17 -4.97 8.39
C ILE A 380 0.43 -3.56 7.88
N ILE A 381 1.44 -2.90 8.43
CA ILE A 381 1.80 -1.50 8.14
C ILE A 381 3.18 -1.48 7.49
N ALA A 382 3.28 -0.93 6.26
CA ALA A 382 4.55 -0.71 5.59
C ALA A 382 4.76 0.78 5.34
N ASP A 383 5.85 1.34 5.90
CA ASP A 383 6.18 2.77 5.73
C ASP A 383 6.60 3.12 4.30
N GLU A 384 7.36 2.22 3.64
CA GLU A 384 7.83 2.47 2.27
C GLU A 384 7.67 1.23 1.38
N MET A 385 6.55 1.17 0.66
CA MET A 385 6.27 0.07 -0.26
C MET A 385 7.26 0.03 -1.44
N ALA A 386 7.84 1.17 -1.84
CA ALA A 386 8.80 1.21 -2.95
C ALA A 386 10.02 0.33 -2.68
N ASP A 387 10.51 0.28 -1.44
CA ASP A 387 11.67 -0.51 -1.09
C ASP A 387 11.35 -2.02 -1.12
N LEU A 388 10.13 -2.43 -0.78
CA LEU A 388 9.62 -3.79 -0.96
C LEU A 388 9.54 -4.18 -2.45
N MET A 389 8.93 -3.31 -3.27
CA MET A 389 8.76 -3.54 -4.71
C MET A 389 10.09 -3.59 -5.48
N MET A 390 11.13 -2.89 -4.99
CA MET A 390 12.46 -2.91 -5.60
C MET A 390 13.26 -4.17 -5.27
N THR A 391 12.97 -4.86 -4.17
CA THR A 391 13.71 -6.03 -3.71
C THR A 391 13.12 -7.34 -4.24
N ALA A 392 11.81 -7.52 -4.11
CA ALA A 392 11.09 -8.75 -4.49
C ALA A 392 9.75 -8.43 -5.17
N GLY A 393 9.77 -7.49 -6.14
CA GLY A 393 8.58 -6.83 -6.66
C GLY A 393 7.45 -7.75 -7.12
N LYS A 394 7.74 -8.85 -7.82
CA LYS A 394 6.70 -9.77 -8.33
C LYS A 394 6.02 -10.55 -7.23
N ASP A 395 6.78 -11.07 -6.28
CA ASP A 395 6.25 -11.92 -5.22
C ASP A 395 5.49 -11.06 -4.19
N VAL A 396 6.06 -9.92 -3.81
CA VAL A 396 5.40 -8.90 -2.98
C VAL A 396 4.09 -8.43 -3.62
N GLU A 397 4.09 -8.10 -4.92
CA GLU A 397 2.86 -7.71 -5.63
C GLU A 397 1.80 -8.80 -5.56
N GLN A 398 2.17 -10.06 -5.80
CA GLN A 398 1.24 -11.19 -5.73
C GLN A 398 0.66 -11.38 -4.32
N HIS A 399 1.49 -11.30 -3.27
CA HIS A 399 1.03 -11.41 -1.88
C HIS A 399 0.08 -10.28 -1.53
N ILE A 400 0.41 -9.03 -1.86
CA ILE A 400 -0.45 -7.86 -1.66
C ILE A 400 -1.80 -8.05 -2.37
N ILE A 401 -1.79 -8.47 -3.64
CA ILE A 401 -3.03 -8.70 -4.41
C ILE A 401 -3.89 -9.80 -3.78
N ARG A 402 -3.29 -10.95 -3.40
CA ARG A 402 -4.01 -12.06 -2.76
C ARG A 402 -4.66 -11.61 -1.45
N LEU A 403 -3.92 -10.92 -0.60
CA LEU A 403 -4.43 -10.34 0.64
C LEU A 403 -5.55 -9.34 0.35
N ALA A 404 -5.32 -8.37 -0.53
CA ALA A 404 -6.29 -7.33 -0.81
C ALA A 404 -7.62 -7.85 -1.38
N GLN A 405 -7.57 -8.94 -2.14
CA GLN A 405 -8.78 -9.55 -2.72
C GLN A 405 -9.61 -10.35 -1.71
N LYS A 406 -8.97 -10.99 -0.74
CA LYS A 406 -9.66 -12.01 0.07
C LYS A 406 -9.64 -11.74 1.57
N SER A 407 -8.68 -11.01 2.12
CA SER A 407 -8.44 -11.00 3.56
C SER A 407 -9.46 -10.22 4.41
N ARG A 408 -10.33 -9.42 3.80
CA ARG A 408 -11.33 -8.60 4.51
C ARG A 408 -12.19 -9.40 5.49
N ALA A 409 -12.71 -10.57 5.05
CA ALA A 409 -13.62 -11.37 5.86
C ALA A 409 -12.93 -12.07 7.04
N VAL A 410 -11.64 -12.32 6.91
CA VAL A 410 -10.81 -12.99 7.92
C VAL A 410 -10.02 -12.01 8.81
N GLY A 411 -10.25 -10.69 8.63
CA GLY A 411 -9.71 -9.65 9.49
C GLY A 411 -8.21 -9.40 9.34
N ILE A 412 -7.66 -9.46 8.12
CA ILE A 412 -6.28 -9.06 7.83
C ILE A 412 -6.32 -7.83 6.94
N HIS A 413 -5.67 -6.75 7.37
CA HIS A 413 -5.73 -5.44 6.75
C HIS A 413 -4.34 -4.91 6.43
N LEU A 414 -4.20 -4.21 5.28
CA LEU A 414 -2.96 -3.63 4.81
C LEU A 414 -3.03 -2.10 4.87
N ILE A 415 -1.99 -1.48 5.39
CA ILE A 415 -1.72 -0.04 5.28
C ILE A 415 -0.36 0.09 4.60
N LEU A 416 -0.40 0.45 3.32
CA LEU A 416 0.80 0.55 2.49
C LEU A 416 1.09 2.01 2.20
N ALA A 417 2.25 2.49 2.62
CA ALA A 417 2.65 3.87 2.36
C ALA A 417 3.84 3.94 1.40
N THR A 418 3.95 5.04 0.65
CA THR A 418 5.11 5.29 -0.22
C THR A 418 5.38 6.79 -0.40
N GLN A 419 6.64 7.15 -0.50
CA GLN A 419 7.11 8.48 -0.88
C GLN A 419 7.41 8.59 -2.38
N LYS A 420 7.39 7.45 -3.09
CA LYS A 420 7.69 7.34 -4.54
C LYS A 420 6.48 6.83 -5.30
N PRO A 421 5.48 7.67 -5.59
CA PRO A 421 4.26 7.25 -6.29
C PRO A 421 4.49 7.11 -7.79
N THR A 422 5.34 6.17 -8.21
CA THR A 422 5.58 5.81 -9.61
C THR A 422 4.72 4.62 -10.02
N VAL A 423 4.54 4.42 -11.33
CA VAL A 423 3.74 3.32 -11.88
C VAL A 423 4.35 1.95 -11.54
N ASP A 424 5.68 1.88 -11.41
CA ASP A 424 6.40 0.66 -11.04
C ASP A 424 6.15 0.25 -9.58
N VAL A 425 5.84 1.21 -8.72
CA VAL A 425 5.53 0.99 -7.30
C VAL A 425 4.03 0.79 -7.10
N ILE A 426 3.21 1.68 -7.65
CA ILE A 426 1.75 1.64 -7.57
C ILE A 426 1.20 1.13 -8.90
N THR A 427 1.26 -0.18 -9.09
CA THR A 427 0.81 -0.82 -10.33
C THR A 427 -0.71 -0.76 -10.50
N GLY A 428 -1.17 -0.99 -11.73
CA GLY A 428 -2.61 -1.07 -12.00
C GLY A 428 -3.31 -2.18 -11.21
N LEU A 429 -2.62 -3.31 -10.95
CA LEU A 429 -3.14 -4.42 -10.18
C LEU A 429 -3.28 -4.06 -8.68
N ILE A 430 -2.30 -3.39 -8.12
CA ILE A 430 -2.36 -2.87 -6.74
C ILE A 430 -3.52 -1.90 -6.60
N LYS A 431 -3.66 -0.91 -7.51
CA LYS A 431 -4.74 0.08 -7.47
C LYS A 431 -6.14 -0.53 -7.56
N SER A 432 -6.33 -1.56 -8.39
CA SER A 432 -7.62 -2.21 -8.54
C SER A 432 -8.08 -2.95 -7.27
N ASN A 433 -7.13 -3.35 -6.42
CA ASN A 433 -7.39 -4.11 -5.21
C ASN A 433 -7.28 -3.27 -3.92
N LEU A 434 -6.71 -2.06 -3.99
CA LEU A 434 -6.65 -1.09 -2.90
C LEU A 434 -7.53 0.13 -3.23
N PRO A 435 -8.84 0.04 -2.98
CA PRO A 435 -9.78 1.09 -3.39
C PRO A 435 -9.74 2.32 -2.49
N ALA A 436 -9.32 2.19 -1.23
CA ALA A 436 -9.11 3.32 -0.34
C ALA A 436 -7.73 3.90 -0.57
N ARG A 437 -7.67 5.17 -0.95
CA ARG A 437 -6.40 5.84 -1.25
C ARG A 437 -6.36 7.22 -0.64
N LEU A 438 -5.25 7.53 -0.03
CA LEU A 438 -4.97 8.82 0.59
C LEU A 438 -3.70 9.39 -0.03
N SER A 439 -3.78 10.60 -0.55
CA SER A 439 -2.63 11.31 -1.10
C SER A 439 -2.39 12.62 -0.38
N PHE A 440 -1.22 12.77 0.18
CA PHE A 440 -0.65 14.05 0.55
C PHE A 440 -0.08 14.75 -0.69
N GLN A 441 0.54 15.91 -0.50
CA GLN A 441 1.15 16.63 -1.60
C GLN A 441 2.18 15.76 -2.34
N VAL A 442 2.07 15.75 -3.66
CA VAL A 442 3.01 15.07 -4.58
C VAL A 442 3.69 16.08 -5.50
N ALA A 443 4.76 15.66 -6.19
CA ALA A 443 5.59 16.56 -6.99
C ALA A 443 4.92 16.98 -8.30
N SER A 444 4.11 16.14 -8.90
CA SER A 444 3.54 16.37 -10.23
C SER A 444 2.08 15.94 -10.37
N LYS A 445 1.41 16.46 -11.40
CA LYS A 445 0.07 16.01 -11.81
C LYS A 445 0.05 14.53 -12.20
N THR A 446 1.16 14.01 -12.73
CA THR A 446 1.30 12.60 -13.09
C THR A 446 1.27 11.73 -11.85
N ASP A 447 2.00 12.12 -10.80
CA ASP A 447 2.02 11.38 -9.53
C ASP A 447 0.63 11.36 -8.88
N SER A 448 -0.10 12.50 -8.94
CA SER A 448 -1.49 12.56 -8.47
C SER A 448 -2.37 11.52 -9.19
N ARG A 449 -2.23 11.38 -10.52
CA ARG A 449 -2.97 10.38 -11.28
C ARG A 449 -2.53 8.95 -10.99
N VAL A 450 -1.25 8.73 -10.70
CA VAL A 450 -0.77 7.39 -10.32
C VAL A 450 -1.45 6.94 -9.04
N VAL A 451 -1.64 7.83 -8.05
CA VAL A 451 -2.25 7.48 -6.77
C VAL A 451 -3.78 7.48 -6.84
N LEU A 452 -4.38 8.58 -7.30
CA LEU A 452 -5.81 8.87 -7.17
C LEU A 452 -6.62 8.66 -8.45
N ASP A 453 -5.97 8.37 -9.57
CA ASP A 453 -6.55 8.40 -10.93
C ASP A 453 -7.04 9.81 -11.37
N GLU A 454 -6.89 10.81 -10.49
CA GLU A 454 -7.27 12.21 -10.71
C GLU A 454 -6.13 13.19 -10.39
N ASN A 455 -6.27 14.42 -10.89
CA ASN A 455 -5.36 15.52 -10.54
C ASN A 455 -5.76 16.16 -9.21
N GLY A 456 -4.84 16.88 -8.60
CA GLY A 456 -5.15 17.75 -7.46
C GLY A 456 -4.24 17.56 -6.26
N ALA A 457 -3.59 16.41 -6.11
CA ALA A 457 -2.62 16.21 -5.03
C ALA A 457 -1.34 17.05 -5.22
N ASP A 458 -1.04 17.46 -6.45
CA ASP A 458 0.04 18.41 -6.78
C ASP A 458 -0.23 19.85 -6.27
N LYS A 459 -1.50 20.19 -6.02
CA LYS A 459 -1.94 21.52 -5.54
C LYS A 459 -2.17 21.58 -4.03
N LEU A 460 -1.93 20.49 -3.31
CA LEU A 460 -2.03 20.45 -1.86
C LEU A 460 -0.94 21.30 -1.19
N LEU A 461 -1.22 21.73 0.04
CA LEU A 461 -0.40 22.69 0.76
C LEU A 461 0.75 22.06 1.57
N GLY A 462 0.80 20.71 1.65
CA GLY A 462 1.68 20.00 2.56
C GLY A 462 1.20 20.05 4.02
N ASN A 463 2.05 19.64 4.96
CA ASN A 463 1.76 19.65 6.40
C ASN A 463 0.42 18.99 6.79
N GLY A 464 0.13 17.84 6.18
CA GLY A 464 -1.09 17.07 6.48
C GLY A 464 -2.30 17.40 5.60
N ASP A 465 -2.23 18.37 4.68
CA ASP A 465 -3.28 18.59 3.68
C ASP A 465 -3.34 17.40 2.73
N MET A 466 -4.50 16.77 2.61
CA MET A 466 -4.67 15.48 1.94
C MET A 466 -5.91 15.42 1.05
N LEU A 467 -5.87 14.51 0.08
CA LEU A 467 -7.03 14.05 -0.69
C LEU A 467 -7.27 12.59 -0.37
N PHE A 468 -8.48 12.28 0.03
CA PHE A 468 -8.91 10.94 0.37
C PHE A 468 -9.97 10.43 -0.61
N LEU A 469 -9.72 9.26 -1.21
CA LEU A 469 -10.66 8.54 -2.05
C LEU A 469 -11.32 7.43 -1.23
N TRP A 470 -12.61 7.61 -0.94
CA TRP A 470 -13.38 6.62 -0.20
C TRP A 470 -13.69 5.39 -1.07
N PRO A 471 -13.58 4.15 -0.54
CA PRO A 471 -13.90 2.94 -1.28
C PRO A 471 -15.31 2.95 -1.86
N GLY A 472 -15.43 2.60 -3.15
CA GLY A 472 -16.71 2.53 -3.84
C GLY A 472 -17.27 3.88 -4.28
N THR A 473 -16.53 4.96 -4.13
CA THR A 473 -16.86 6.27 -4.70
C THR A 473 -15.78 6.73 -5.66
N SER A 474 -16.11 7.65 -6.54
CA SER A 474 -15.16 8.38 -7.39
C SER A 474 -14.89 9.79 -6.86
N THR A 475 -15.45 10.15 -5.71
CA THR A 475 -15.36 11.50 -5.16
C THR A 475 -14.16 11.61 -4.24
N LEU A 476 -13.28 12.57 -4.51
CA LEU A 476 -12.18 12.93 -3.64
C LEU A 476 -12.65 13.88 -2.55
N ILE A 477 -12.39 13.50 -1.31
CA ILE A 477 -12.64 14.34 -0.12
C ILE A 477 -11.30 14.98 0.25
N ARG A 478 -11.26 16.32 0.31
CA ARG A 478 -10.11 17.04 0.86
C ARG A 478 -10.24 17.11 2.37
N GLY A 479 -9.14 16.91 3.07
CA GLY A 479 -9.09 17.00 4.52
C GLY A 479 -7.74 17.46 5.01
N GLN A 480 -7.70 17.85 6.27
CA GLN A 480 -6.49 18.11 7.03
C GLN A 480 -6.23 16.96 7.98
N GLY A 481 -5.10 16.27 7.80
CA GLY A 481 -4.68 15.16 8.64
C GLY A 481 -4.40 15.60 10.09
N THR A 482 -4.60 14.66 11.01
CA THR A 482 -4.29 14.86 12.43
C THR A 482 -2.79 14.99 12.64
N TYR A 483 -2.40 15.87 13.56
CA TYR A 483 -1.04 16.04 14.04
C TYR A 483 -0.89 15.44 15.45
N LEU A 484 0.22 14.74 15.64
CA LEU A 484 0.71 14.23 16.92
C LEU A 484 2.18 14.61 17.06
N SER A 485 2.57 15.03 18.26
CA SER A 485 3.98 15.21 18.62
C SER A 485 4.62 13.86 19.04
N ASP A 486 5.92 13.75 18.91
CA ASP A 486 6.68 12.56 19.35
C ASP A 486 6.45 12.28 20.84
N ALA A 487 6.33 13.34 21.66
CA ALA A 487 6.05 13.22 23.08
C ALA A 487 4.67 12.61 23.38
N GLU A 488 3.65 12.87 22.54
CA GLU A 488 2.32 12.23 22.68
C GLU A 488 2.41 10.74 22.33
N ILE A 489 3.10 10.42 21.24
CA ILE A 489 3.32 9.04 20.80
C ILE A 489 4.03 8.25 21.89
N ASP A 490 5.10 8.81 22.48
CA ASP A 490 5.84 8.16 23.56
C ASP A 490 4.98 7.90 24.79
N ARG A 491 4.18 8.90 25.23
CA ARG A 491 3.25 8.73 26.36
C ARG A 491 2.24 7.59 26.14
N VAL A 492 1.67 7.51 24.95
CA VAL A 492 0.72 6.44 24.60
C VAL A 492 1.43 5.09 24.53
N CYS A 493 2.62 5.01 23.91
CA CYS A 493 3.40 3.78 23.84
C CYS A 493 3.85 3.28 25.22
N ASP A 494 4.26 4.18 26.12
CA ASP A 494 4.63 3.84 27.51
C ASP A 494 3.44 3.28 28.27
N HIS A 495 2.26 3.90 28.13
CA HIS A 495 1.04 3.39 28.73
C HIS A 495 0.70 1.97 28.25
N CYS A 496 0.69 1.74 26.94
CA CYS A 496 0.40 0.43 26.36
C CYS A 496 1.44 -0.63 26.76
N SER A 497 2.71 -0.26 26.80
CA SER A 497 3.82 -1.16 27.20
C SER A 497 3.76 -1.55 28.67
N SER A 498 3.27 -0.66 29.54
CA SER A 498 3.10 -0.96 30.96
C SER A 498 1.89 -1.84 31.26
N GLY A 499 0.88 -1.85 30.36
CA GLY A 499 -0.36 -2.61 30.52
C GLY A 499 -0.31 -4.06 30.02
N GLY A 500 0.73 -4.48 29.28
CA GLY A 500 0.78 -5.83 28.71
C GLY A 500 2.18 -6.26 28.29
N GLU A 501 2.43 -7.56 28.38
CA GLU A 501 3.68 -8.16 27.90
C GLU A 501 3.67 -8.38 26.38
N GLN A 502 4.83 -8.21 25.74
CA GLN A 502 4.99 -8.54 24.33
C GLN A 502 4.98 -10.06 24.13
N ARG A 503 4.14 -10.53 23.22
CA ARG A 503 4.06 -11.94 22.83
C ARG A 503 4.27 -12.07 21.32
N PHE A 504 5.52 -12.34 20.93
CA PHE A 504 5.84 -12.58 19.52
C PHE A 504 5.44 -13.99 19.10
N ILE A 505 5.06 -14.14 17.83
CA ILE A 505 4.69 -15.42 17.24
C ILE A 505 5.96 -16.17 16.84
N GLY A 506 6.15 -17.37 17.40
CA GLY A 506 7.34 -18.21 17.14
C GLY A 506 7.53 -18.55 15.66
N GLU A 507 6.45 -18.80 14.93
CA GLU A 507 6.47 -19.03 13.48
C GLU A 507 7.11 -17.86 12.73
N LEU A 508 6.74 -16.61 13.06
CA LEU A 508 7.27 -15.41 12.42
C LEU A 508 8.75 -15.15 12.77
N MET A 509 9.18 -15.53 13.98
CA MET A 509 10.57 -15.39 14.39
C MET A 509 11.49 -16.37 13.65
N ASN A 510 10.97 -17.56 13.32
CA ASN A 510 11.71 -18.66 12.70
C ASN A 510 11.54 -18.71 11.17
N LEU A 511 10.89 -17.73 10.55
CA LEU A 511 10.82 -17.65 9.08
C LEU A 511 12.24 -17.60 8.51
N LYS A 512 12.61 -18.68 7.81
CA LYS A 512 13.89 -18.75 7.09
C LYS A 512 13.80 -17.81 5.89
N VAL A 513 14.64 -16.80 5.90
CA VAL A 513 14.92 -16.02 4.70
C VAL A 513 16.02 -16.80 3.99
N ASP A 514 15.78 -17.27 2.78
CA ASP A 514 16.81 -17.89 1.95
C ASP A 514 17.91 -16.85 1.68
N ALA A 515 18.89 -16.82 2.58
CA ALA A 515 20.12 -16.07 2.38
C ALA A 515 20.97 -16.84 1.38
N ASP A 516 21.41 -16.16 0.33
CA ASP A 516 22.35 -16.68 -0.65
C ASP A 516 23.41 -17.58 0.01
N GLY A 517 23.34 -18.89 -0.25
CA GLY A 517 24.48 -19.76 -0.37
C GLY A 517 25.24 -20.19 0.89
N GLU A 518 24.64 -20.33 2.07
CA GLU A 518 25.27 -21.12 3.14
C GLU A 518 24.28 -22.14 3.73
N SER A 519 24.50 -23.39 3.34
CA SER A 519 23.80 -24.56 3.84
C SER A 519 24.16 -24.78 5.32
N SER A 520 23.30 -24.33 6.25
CA SER A 520 23.34 -24.85 7.61
C SER A 520 22.49 -26.12 7.66
N GLY A 521 23.14 -27.26 7.94
CA GLY A 521 22.50 -28.57 8.05
C GLY A 521 21.36 -28.59 9.07
N GLY A 522 20.14 -28.49 8.56
CA GLY A 522 18.92 -28.81 9.30
C GLY A 522 18.53 -30.24 8.98
N GLU A 523 18.02 -30.96 9.97
CA GLU A 523 17.52 -32.33 9.82
C GLU A 523 16.58 -32.42 8.62
N LEU A 524 16.94 -33.29 7.67
CA LEU A 524 16.17 -33.61 6.49
C LEU A 524 14.84 -34.27 6.91
N ASN A 525 13.73 -33.58 6.69
CA ASN A 525 12.40 -34.12 6.99
C ASN A 525 11.78 -34.67 5.67
N VAL A 526 11.59 -35.97 5.63
CA VAL A 526 11.09 -36.74 4.43
C VAL A 526 9.74 -36.23 3.94
N GLU A 527 8.86 -35.69 4.80
CA GLU A 527 7.56 -35.16 4.39
C GLU A 527 7.65 -33.89 3.54
N ASN A 528 8.68 -33.08 3.74
CA ASN A 528 8.92 -31.89 2.91
C ASN A 528 9.52 -32.21 1.54
N LEU A 529 10.23 -33.32 1.41
CA LEU A 529 10.80 -33.80 0.16
C LEU A 529 9.70 -34.23 -0.85
N ARG A 530 8.62 -34.86 -0.36
CA ARG A 530 7.48 -35.30 -1.19
C ARG A 530 6.70 -34.17 -1.86
N LYS A 531 6.74 -32.95 -1.31
CA LYS A 531 6.00 -31.80 -1.84
C LYS A 531 6.68 -31.12 -3.04
N LYS A 532 7.95 -31.41 -3.31
CA LYS A 532 8.72 -30.72 -4.37
C LYS A 532 8.42 -31.27 -5.79
N ASP A 533 8.42 -32.59 -5.99
CA ASP A 533 8.08 -33.25 -7.26
C ASP A 533 7.76 -34.74 -6.99
N GLU A 534 6.74 -35.29 -7.64
CA GLU A 534 6.33 -36.70 -7.47
C GLU A 534 7.45 -37.70 -7.76
N LEU A 535 8.43 -37.35 -8.58
CA LEU A 535 9.57 -38.19 -8.92
C LEU A 535 10.82 -37.90 -8.08
N TYR A 536 10.72 -37.01 -7.10
CA TYR A 536 11.89 -36.57 -6.34
C TYR A 536 12.53 -37.66 -5.51
N GLU A 537 11.73 -38.46 -4.80
CA GLU A 537 12.22 -39.62 -4.04
C GLU A 537 12.87 -40.69 -4.94
N SER A 538 12.25 -40.97 -6.07
CA SER A 538 12.79 -41.92 -7.06
C SER A 538 14.10 -41.41 -7.65
N ALA A 539 14.25 -40.08 -7.82
CA ALA A 539 15.47 -39.48 -8.30
C ALA A 539 16.60 -39.59 -7.26
N ILE A 540 16.29 -39.37 -5.98
CA ILE A 540 17.26 -39.56 -4.87
C ILE A 540 17.74 -41.00 -4.82
N GLU A 541 16.80 -41.98 -4.90
CA GLU A 541 17.16 -43.41 -4.87
C GLU A 541 18.11 -43.78 -6.02
N VAL A 542 17.85 -43.29 -7.23
CA VAL A 542 18.72 -43.47 -8.40
C VAL A 542 20.11 -42.89 -8.17
N VAL A 543 20.19 -41.65 -7.69
CA VAL A 543 21.45 -40.91 -7.47
C VAL A 543 22.28 -41.55 -6.37
N VAL A 544 21.65 -41.93 -5.24
CA VAL A 544 22.33 -42.55 -4.10
C VAL A 544 22.81 -43.96 -4.45
N ARG A 545 22.01 -44.76 -5.18
CA ARG A 545 22.39 -46.08 -5.63
C ARG A 545 23.57 -46.09 -6.61
N GLU A 546 23.59 -45.12 -7.53
CA GLU A 546 24.64 -45.04 -8.56
C GLU A 546 25.85 -44.23 -8.10
N GLY A 547 25.78 -43.59 -6.93
CA GLY A 547 26.87 -42.86 -6.31
C GLY A 547 27.30 -41.59 -7.07
N ARG A 548 26.47 -41.06 -7.97
CA ARG A 548 26.77 -39.83 -8.75
C ARG A 548 25.52 -39.06 -9.15
N GLY A 549 25.55 -37.75 -8.94
CA GLY A 549 24.47 -36.82 -9.30
C GLY A 549 24.61 -36.33 -10.74
N SER A 550 24.26 -37.21 -11.72
CA SER A 550 24.33 -36.91 -13.15
C SER A 550 22.96 -36.64 -13.75
N LEU A 551 22.81 -35.50 -14.46
CA LEU A 551 21.58 -35.15 -15.18
C LEU A 551 21.15 -36.20 -16.19
N SER A 552 22.10 -36.69 -17.00
CA SER A 552 21.85 -37.74 -18.01
C SER A 552 21.45 -39.09 -17.40
N LEU A 553 21.92 -39.40 -16.20
CA LEU A 553 21.53 -40.57 -15.45
C LEU A 553 20.04 -40.50 -15.07
N ILE A 554 19.63 -39.38 -14.48
CA ILE A 554 18.24 -39.13 -14.03
C ILE A 554 17.30 -39.13 -15.23
N GLN A 555 17.67 -38.46 -16.33
CA GLN A 555 16.88 -38.48 -17.57
C GLN A 555 16.62 -39.89 -18.07
N ARG A 556 17.68 -40.71 -18.12
CA ARG A 556 17.61 -42.09 -18.64
C ARG A 556 16.83 -43.00 -17.71
N CYS A 557 17.04 -42.90 -16.40
CA CYS A 557 16.39 -43.79 -15.44
C CYS A 557 14.91 -43.46 -15.20
N LEU A 558 14.56 -42.16 -15.19
CA LEU A 558 13.19 -41.71 -14.91
C LEU A 558 12.41 -41.36 -16.18
N GLY A 559 13.02 -41.38 -17.37
CA GLY A 559 12.36 -41.03 -18.64
C GLY A 559 11.86 -39.58 -18.74
N ILE A 560 12.57 -38.63 -18.14
CA ILE A 560 12.16 -37.24 -18.06
C ILE A 560 13.04 -36.32 -18.91
N GLY A 561 12.51 -35.13 -19.27
CA GLY A 561 13.23 -34.13 -20.04
C GLY A 561 14.33 -33.42 -19.23
N TYR A 562 15.29 -32.83 -19.92
CA TYR A 562 16.46 -32.13 -19.35
C TYR A 562 16.06 -31.12 -18.26
N GLY A 563 15.09 -30.22 -18.54
CA GLY A 563 14.69 -29.18 -17.60
C GLY A 563 14.08 -29.68 -16.28
N ARG A 564 13.42 -30.90 -16.28
CA ARG A 564 12.90 -31.52 -15.06
C ARG A 564 14.02 -32.24 -14.30
N ALA A 565 14.92 -32.91 -15.03
CA ALA A 565 16.09 -33.55 -14.42
C ALA A 565 17.02 -32.53 -13.75
N ALA A 566 17.25 -31.39 -14.38
CA ALA A 566 18.08 -30.31 -13.83
C ALA A 566 17.50 -29.79 -12.51
N ARG A 567 16.19 -29.50 -12.46
CA ARG A 567 15.51 -29.05 -11.23
C ARG A 567 15.58 -30.08 -10.11
N LEU A 568 15.44 -31.37 -10.42
CA LEU A 568 15.54 -32.43 -9.42
C LEU A 568 16.95 -32.51 -8.81
N VAL A 569 18.01 -32.35 -9.63
CA VAL A 569 19.41 -32.31 -9.15
C VAL A 569 19.70 -31.04 -8.35
N ASP A 570 19.11 -29.92 -8.73
CA ASP A 570 19.22 -28.66 -7.97
C ASP A 570 18.53 -28.78 -6.61
N TYR A 571 17.34 -29.35 -6.53
CA TYR A 571 16.68 -29.64 -5.26
C TYR A 571 17.47 -30.59 -4.36
N MET A 572 18.13 -31.63 -4.95
CA MET A 572 19.01 -32.52 -4.18
C MET A 572 20.26 -31.81 -3.66
N ALA A 573 20.76 -30.79 -4.38
CA ALA A 573 21.88 -29.99 -3.90
C ALA A 573 21.46 -29.03 -2.78
N GLU A 574 20.27 -28.44 -2.88
CA GLU A 574 19.66 -27.64 -1.82
C GLU A 574 19.45 -28.44 -0.54
N ASP A 575 18.97 -29.69 -0.69
CA ASP A 575 18.71 -30.59 0.43
C ASP A 575 20.00 -31.33 0.94
N GLY A 576 21.17 -31.02 0.37
CA GLY A 576 22.44 -31.58 0.85
C GLY A 576 22.64 -33.07 0.48
N ILE A 577 21.90 -33.60 -0.48
CA ILE A 577 21.99 -34.99 -0.96
C ILE A 577 23.13 -35.13 -1.96
N VAL A 578 23.33 -34.10 -2.81
CA VAL A 578 24.44 -34.00 -3.75
C VAL A 578 25.21 -32.70 -3.56
N GLY A 579 26.48 -32.69 -3.96
CA GLY A 579 27.34 -31.52 -3.89
C GLY A 579 26.92 -30.40 -4.87
N GLN A 580 27.52 -29.22 -4.72
CA GLN A 580 27.29 -28.05 -5.54
C GLN A 580 27.70 -28.27 -7.00
N TYR A 581 27.12 -27.46 -7.91
CA TYR A 581 27.44 -27.52 -9.34
C TYR A 581 28.92 -27.26 -9.60
N ASN A 582 29.58 -28.19 -10.28
CA ASN A 582 31.02 -28.13 -10.59
C ASN A 582 31.30 -28.29 -12.10
N GLY A 583 30.64 -27.43 -12.90
CA GLY A 583 30.82 -27.45 -14.37
C GLY A 583 30.14 -28.66 -15.02
N SER A 584 30.77 -29.24 -16.06
CA SER A 584 30.26 -30.38 -16.83
C SER A 584 30.36 -31.75 -16.10
N LYS A 585 30.95 -31.78 -14.90
CA LYS A 585 31.13 -33.03 -14.14
C LYS A 585 29.90 -33.39 -13.34
N SER A 586 29.61 -34.70 -13.15
CA SER A 586 28.55 -35.18 -12.26
C SER A 586 28.79 -34.70 -10.82
N ARG A 587 27.73 -34.30 -10.12
CA ARG A 587 27.83 -33.86 -8.72
C ARG A 587 28.10 -35.07 -7.81
N GLU A 588 28.91 -34.84 -6.79
CA GLU A 588 29.23 -35.83 -5.76
C GLU A 588 28.01 -36.13 -4.92
N VAL A 589 27.79 -37.38 -4.52
CA VAL A 589 26.68 -37.78 -3.65
C VAL A 589 27.17 -37.73 -2.21
N LEU A 590 26.50 -36.97 -1.38
CA LEU A 590 26.87 -36.74 0.02
C LEU A 590 26.13 -37.69 0.99
N LEU A 591 25.08 -38.34 0.52
CA LEU A 591 24.21 -39.22 1.31
C LEU A 591 24.48 -40.70 0.95
N THR A 592 24.65 -41.54 1.96
CA THR A 592 24.80 -43.01 1.76
C THR A 592 23.45 -43.71 1.68
N MET A 593 23.38 -44.92 1.06
CA MET A 593 22.14 -45.70 0.97
C MET A 593 21.59 -46.05 2.35
N ALA A 594 22.45 -46.33 3.31
CA ALA A 594 22.05 -46.64 4.69
C ALA A 594 21.40 -45.41 5.37
N GLN A 595 21.94 -44.22 5.17
CA GLN A 595 21.34 -42.99 5.67
C GLN A 595 20.01 -42.69 5.01
N TRP A 596 19.90 -42.91 3.70
CA TRP A 596 18.63 -42.73 2.97
C TRP A 596 17.54 -43.72 3.45
N GLN A 597 17.89 -45.00 3.66
CA GLN A 597 16.97 -46.01 4.20
C GLN A 597 16.53 -45.68 5.64
N GLN A 598 17.45 -45.17 6.46
CA GLN A 598 17.14 -44.71 7.83
C GLN A 598 16.16 -43.53 7.82
N MET A 599 16.29 -42.61 6.89
CA MET A 599 15.36 -41.49 6.72
C MET A 599 13.97 -41.90 6.26
N GLN A 600 13.86 -43.00 5.51
CA GLN A 600 12.57 -43.58 5.10
C GLN A 600 11.91 -44.45 6.18
N GLY A 601 12.56 -44.63 7.35
CA GLY A 601 12.05 -45.47 8.42
C GLY A 601 12.09 -46.98 8.09
N LEU A 602 12.90 -47.39 7.11
CA LEU A 602 13.10 -48.79 6.74
C LEU A 602 14.17 -49.42 7.64
N PRO A 603 14.02 -50.68 8.08
CA PRO A 603 15.05 -51.35 8.85
C PRO A 603 16.33 -51.52 8.03
N VAL A 604 17.42 -51.00 8.53
CA VAL A 604 18.76 -51.19 7.96
C VAL A 604 19.19 -52.60 8.33
N ASP A 605 19.28 -53.51 7.37
CA ASP A 605 19.84 -54.83 7.58
C ASP A 605 21.32 -54.68 7.97
N GLY A 606 21.64 -55.09 9.21
CA GLY A 606 23.00 -55.01 9.72
C GLY A 606 23.87 -56.08 9.12
N GLU A 607 24.97 -55.70 8.51
CA GLU A 607 26.18 -56.51 8.38
C GLU A 607 27.43 -55.64 8.50
N GLU A 608 28.13 -55.93 9.56
CA GLU A 608 29.56 -56.03 9.86
C GLU A 608 30.49 -54.92 9.32
N ALA A 609 31.14 -54.32 10.30
CA ALA A 609 32.33 -53.51 10.18
C ALA A 609 33.48 -54.38 9.61
N GLU A 610 34.01 -53.98 8.45
CA GLU A 610 35.40 -54.20 8.10
C GLU A 610 36.05 -52.88 7.74
N GLU A 611 36.79 -52.35 8.72
CA GLU A 611 37.93 -51.49 8.46
C GLU A 611 38.99 -52.36 7.75
N ASP A 612 39.30 -52.05 6.52
CA ASP A 612 40.65 -51.87 5.98
C ASP A 612 40.70 -51.86 4.44
N SER A 613 41.59 -50.98 3.94
CA SER A 613 42.19 -51.09 2.59
C SER A 613 41.30 -50.77 1.37
N VAL A 614 41.19 -49.49 1.02
CA VAL A 614 41.14 -49.06 -0.40
C VAL A 614 42.03 -47.82 -0.61
N ALA A 615 43.26 -48.11 -0.76
CA ALA A 615 44.17 -47.29 -1.52
C ALA A 615 44.87 -48.24 -2.49
N THR A 616 44.51 -48.20 -3.77
CA THR A 616 45.12 -48.79 -4.95
C THR A 616 44.21 -49.69 -5.80
N ALA A 617 43.19 -49.13 -6.42
CA ALA A 617 42.56 -49.72 -7.62
C ALA A 617 41.66 -48.72 -8.36
N SER A 618 42.17 -47.53 -8.69
CA SER A 618 41.40 -46.55 -9.45
C SER A 618 42.21 -45.81 -10.54
N ALA A 619 43.28 -46.44 -11.04
CA ALA A 619 44.10 -45.88 -12.09
C ALA A 619 44.04 -46.62 -13.45
N GLU A 620 43.37 -47.77 -13.55
CA GLU A 620 43.41 -48.56 -14.81
C GLU A 620 42.06 -48.66 -15.55
N THR A 621 40.97 -48.09 -15.04
CA THR A 621 39.64 -48.10 -15.70
C THR A 621 39.21 -46.72 -16.23
N ALA A 622 39.98 -45.68 -15.99
CA ALA A 622 39.66 -44.32 -16.45
C ALA A 622 40.17 -44.02 -17.90
N GLU A 623 41.15 -44.78 -18.39
CA GLU A 623 41.71 -44.55 -19.74
C GLU A 623 40.94 -45.19 -20.89
N GLN A 624 39.92 -46.00 -20.61
CA GLN A 624 39.17 -46.72 -21.67
C GLN A 624 37.83 -46.05 -22.05
N TYR A 625 37.46 -44.97 -21.40
CA TYR A 625 36.19 -44.27 -21.67
C TYR A 625 36.40 -42.83 -22.19
N GLU A 626 37.60 -42.29 -22.23
CA GLU A 626 37.92 -40.98 -22.85
C GLU A 626 38.01 -41.05 -24.38
N GLU A 627 38.11 -42.22 -24.98
CA GLU A 627 38.26 -42.41 -26.44
C GLU A 627 36.91 -42.44 -27.20
N TYR A 628 35.77 -42.32 -26.52
CA TYR A 628 34.43 -42.31 -27.15
C TYR A 628 33.72 -40.96 -27.11
N GLU A 629 34.27 -39.93 -26.49
CA GLU A 629 33.64 -38.59 -26.43
C GLU A 629 34.23 -37.58 -27.45
N GLU A 630 35.31 -37.89 -28.15
CA GLU A 630 35.91 -36.97 -29.14
C GLU A 630 35.35 -37.07 -30.58
N GLU A 631 34.40 -37.98 -30.85
CA GLU A 631 33.90 -38.22 -32.22
C GLU A 631 32.57 -37.55 -32.55
N TYR A 632 32.04 -36.64 -31.70
CA TYR A 632 30.77 -35.91 -31.93
C TYR A 632 30.83 -34.38 -31.73
N GLU A 633 32.00 -33.76 -31.89
CA GLU A 633 32.14 -32.30 -31.92
C GLU A 633 32.74 -31.81 -33.27
N ASP A 634 32.13 -32.20 -34.37
CA ASP A 634 32.36 -31.46 -35.63
C ASP A 634 31.18 -31.73 -36.56
N ASP A 635 30.24 -30.76 -36.59
CA ASP A 635 29.39 -30.39 -37.74
C ASP A 635 28.27 -29.48 -37.27
N GLY A 636 28.40 -28.17 -37.53
CA GLY A 636 27.27 -27.23 -37.37
C GLY A 636 27.65 -25.76 -37.42
N GLU A 637 28.41 -25.34 -38.44
CA GLU A 637 28.40 -23.93 -38.86
C GLU A 637 26.98 -23.52 -39.28
N TYR A 638 26.38 -22.60 -38.56
CA TYR A 638 25.24 -21.83 -39.05
C TYR A 638 25.72 -20.45 -39.47
N GLU A 639 25.64 -20.22 -40.78
CA GLU A 639 25.78 -18.93 -41.44
C GLU A 639 24.74 -17.96 -40.92
N ASP A 640 25.23 -16.81 -40.49
CA ASP A 640 24.41 -15.59 -40.34
C ASP A 640 23.92 -15.14 -41.72
N VAL A 641 22.63 -15.08 -41.92
CA VAL A 641 21.97 -14.36 -43.01
C VAL A 641 21.17 -13.22 -42.41
N ASP A 642 21.74 -12.01 -42.60
CA ASP A 642 21.03 -10.74 -42.54
C ASP A 642 19.87 -10.72 -43.54
N ASP A 643 18.63 -10.36 -43.03
CA ASP A 643 17.69 -9.45 -43.71
C ASP A 643 16.69 -8.87 -42.67
#